data_eea4ac9cc7e5936e316aada67ef8b784
#
_entry.id   eea4ac9cc7e5936e316aada67ef8b784
#
_cell.length_a   1.000
_cell.length_b   1.000
_cell.length_c   1.000
_cell.angle_alpha   90.00
_cell.angle_beta   90.00
_cell.angle_gamma   90.00
#
_symmetry.space_group_name_H-M   'P 1'
#
loop_
_entity.id
_entity.type
_entity.pdbx_description
1 polymer ?
#
loop_
_entity_poly.entity_id
_entity_poly.type
_entity_poly.pdbx_seq_one_letter_code
_entity_poly.pdbx_strand_id
1 'polypeptide(L)'
;MNKENLTAYEVIMEENLTDIHSRGWLLRHKKTGARVMLIENDDENKVFNIAFRTPPKDSTGVAHILEHSVLCGSREFPLKDPFVELVKGSLNTFLNAMTYPDKTCYPVASCNDQDFQNLMHVYLDAVFYPNIYKREEIFRQEGWNYHLEQPEGPLKYNGVVYNEMKGAFSSPDEVLEREIMNHLFPDTTYGCESGGDPKNIPDLTYEDFLNFHKTYYHPSNSYIYLYGNMDMDEKLNFLDEHYLSHFEYLDVDSVIREQRAFDECRDVTLEYPIAENEGEEDNTYLSYNMIAGNAGDSQMAMAFEVLDYALLSAPGAPLKQALLDAKLGKDVYGSYDDGILQPYFTVIAKGSNPDRKEEFVSVIRQVLGDIVKNGIDKKAVEAGINYFEFRYREADFSSYPKGLMYSLDILGDWLYESKAPFAQVQMLKVFENLKRAVNEGYFEALIRRYLLENPHGCILTLVPKKGLAAQREKELEEKLEAYRSSLSEEELNTMVEKTKALEAYQESDEDPEALECIPMLKRSDIKKEAGNFVNEELSVDDSLFLYHEVCTNGIGYVDLMFKTDSIAPEQIPYLGLLKSVLGYVDTKEHTYGELFNEINANTGGINCGVEVFDRADSTEEFQAMFSVRGKALYTKLDFLFKMIQEILNSSKLEDTKRLYEIIASVKSRAQVNLTGAGHSTAVLRATAYSSPMAAFQDEMAGIGYYQFIEKLEKDFDQRKEETVEELRRLMKEILRPENFMISYTGEKESLETVKKLALSVKEGLCTDPVERSQNKLTCTKKNEGFKTSGQVQYVAQTGNFKKKGLEYTGALEILKVILSYDYLWINLRVKGGAYGCMSGFKRNGESYLVSYRDPHLKRTLDVYKGIPEYIRGFQADEREMTKYIIGTISGKDVPKTPQMKGSVSKTAYFCGVTEEMIQKERNQILNASVEDIHALAEIIEAVLAADQICVVGSESKVSEASDVLMEVKSLVNC
;
A
#
# COMPACT_ATOMS: atom_id res chain seq x y z
N MET A 1 8.58 -0.79 34.38
CA MET A 1 7.36 -1.38 34.98
C MET A 1 7.70 -2.02 36.33
N ASN A 2 6.83 -1.89 37.35
CA ASN A 2 7.03 -2.48 38.69
C ASN A 2 6.00 -3.59 38.91
N LYS A 3 6.46 -4.85 39.13
CA LYS A 3 5.57 -6.01 39.36
C LYS A 3 4.65 -5.86 40.58
N GLU A 4 5.04 -5.11 41.58
CA GLU A 4 4.23 -4.89 42.80
C GLU A 4 2.97 -4.05 42.53
N ASN A 5 2.97 -3.25 41.42
CA ASN A 5 1.85 -2.41 41.01
C ASN A 5 0.79 -3.19 40.18
N LEU A 6 1.13 -4.40 39.70
CA LEU A 6 0.27 -5.18 38.81
C LEU A 6 -0.81 -5.96 39.56
N THR A 7 -1.64 -5.33 40.39
CA THR A 7 -2.64 -6.00 41.20
C THR A 7 -3.74 -6.68 40.38
N ALA A 8 -4.15 -6.05 39.26
CA ALA A 8 -5.19 -6.55 38.35
C ALA A 8 -4.68 -7.61 37.34
N TYR A 9 -3.37 -7.74 37.18
CA TYR A 9 -2.77 -8.61 36.15
C TYR A 9 -1.95 -9.75 36.76
N GLU A 10 -1.88 -10.83 36.02
CA GLU A 10 -0.96 -11.96 36.24
C GLU A 10 0.14 -11.88 35.18
N VAL A 11 1.41 -11.96 35.60
CA VAL A 11 2.54 -12.05 34.67
C VAL A 11 2.67 -13.50 34.21
N ILE A 12 2.41 -13.74 32.93
CA ILE A 12 2.53 -15.07 32.30
C ILE A 12 3.96 -15.32 31.83
N MET A 13 4.59 -14.29 31.22
CA MET A 13 5.94 -14.38 30.67
C MET A 13 6.65 -13.04 30.76
N GLU A 14 7.96 -13.08 30.96
CA GLU A 14 8.85 -11.93 30.87
C GLU A 14 10.10 -12.38 30.11
N GLU A 15 10.50 -11.61 29.09
CA GLU A 15 11.63 -11.97 28.24
C GLU A 15 12.46 -10.73 27.83
N ASN A 16 13.77 -10.92 27.71
CA ASN A 16 14.64 -9.88 27.16
C ASN A 16 14.76 -10.08 25.65
N LEU A 17 14.16 -9.17 24.88
CA LEU A 17 14.10 -9.21 23.44
C LEU A 17 15.36 -8.58 22.86
N THR A 18 16.42 -9.37 22.80
CA THR A 18 17.78 -8.86 22.46
C THR A 18 17.89 -8.34 21.05
N ASP A 19 17.16 -8.94 20.10
CA ASP A 19 17.21 -8.58 18.67
C ASP A 19 16.70 -7.17 18.43
N ILE A 20 15.73 -6.71 19.22
CA ILE A 20 15.09 -5.40 19.10
C ILE A 20 15.38 -4.47 20.31
N HIS A 21 16.37 -4.81 21.13
CA HIS A 21 16.81 -4.03 22.30
C HIS A 21 15.66 -3.65 23.24
N SER A 22 14.74 -4.57 23.50
CA SER A 22 13.50 -4.34 24.25
C SER A 22 13.30 -5.33 25.37
N ARG A 23 12.33 -5.05 26.24
CA ARG A 23 11.86 -5.98 27.27
C ARG A 23 10.41 -6.34 27.00
N GLY A 24 10.11 -7.61 26.81
CA GLY A 24 8.78 -8.14 26.53
C GLY A 24 8.10 -8.66 27.79
N TRP A 25 6.81 -8.40 27.91
CA TRP A 25 5.93 -8.91 28.96
C TRP A 25 4.66 -9.45 28.35
N LEU A 26 4.25 -10.64 28.77
CA LEU A 26 2.93 -11.18 28.50
C LEU A 26 2.16 -11.24 29.80
N LEU A 27 1.03 -10.58 29.85
CA LEU A 27 0.16 -10.44 31.01
C LEU A 27 -1.24 -11.01 30.70
N ARG A 28 -1.94 -11.42 31.76
CA ARG A 28 -3.36 -11.77 31.70
C ARG A 28 -4.12 -10.95 32.75
N HIS A 29 -5.16 -10.27 32.33
CA HIS A 29 -6.04 -9.59 33.26
C HIS A 29 -6.86 -10.59 34.08
N LYS A 30 -6.76 -10.55 35.41
CA LYS A 30 -7.28 -11.61 36.30
C LYS A 30 -8.78 -11.79 36.23
N LYS A 31 -9.55 -10.66 36.09
CA LYS A 31 -11.00 -10.69 36.08
C LYS A 31 -11.58 -11.17 34.76
N THR A 32 -11.08 -10.67 33.64
CA THR A 32 -11.67 -10.91 32.33
C THR A 32 -10.91 -11.95 31.50
N GLY A 33 -9.67 -12.24 31.86
CA GLY A 33 -8.81 -13.08 31.04
C GLY A 33 -8.22 -12.38 29.80
N ALA A 34 -8.39 -11.08 29.65
CA ALA A 34 -7.81 -10.31 28.54
C ALA A 34 -6.30 -10.51 28.49
N ARG A 35 -5.77 -10.72 27.29
CA ARG A 35 -4.33 -10.92 27.02
C ARG A 35 -3.70 -9.57 26.74
N VAL A 36 -2.61 -9.25 27.46
CA VAL A 36 -1.92 -7.96 27.30
C VAL A 36 -0.43 -8.23 27.05
N MET A 37 0.11 -7.72 25.97
CA MET A 37 1.52 -7.78 25.65
C MET A 37 2.14 -6.38 25.69
N LEU A 38 3.28 -6.27 26.37
CA LEU A 38 4.04 -5.04 26.44
C LEU A 38 5.43 -5.26 25.83
N ILE A 39 5.88 -4.30 25.02
CA ILE A 39 7.26 -4.22 24.56
C ILE A 39 7.83 -2.85 24.96
N GLU A 40 8.61 -2.85 26.03
CA GLU A 40 9.19 -1.68 26.67
C GLU A 40 10.56 -1.39 26.04
N ASN A 41 10.73 -0.19 25.50
CA ASN A 41 11.97 0.31 24.90
C ASN A 41 12.02 1.84 24.89
N ASP A 42 13.00 2.45 24.20
CA ASP A 42 13.22 3.90 24.12
C ASP A 42 12.62 4.55 22.85
N ASP A 43 11.80 3.83 22.06
CA ASP A 43 11.16 4.38 20.88
C ASP A 43 10.06 5.37 21.29
N GLU A 44 10.19 6.62 20.86
CA GLU A 44 9.23 7.69 21.13
C GLU A 44 7.91 7.50 20.36
N ASN A 45 7.91 6.70 19.27
CA ASN A 45 6.71 6.42 18.47
C ASN A 45 5.92 5.25 19.10
N LYS A 46 5.10 5.60 20.08
CA LYS A 46 4.31 4.67 20.87
C LYS A 46 3.20 4.03 20.03
N VAL A 47 2.97 2.75 20.22
CA VAL A 47 1.91 2.00 19.54
C VAL A 47 1.01 1.31 20.55
N PHE A 48 -0.28 1.49 20.36
CA PHE A 48 -1.35 0.68 20.95
C PHE A 48 -2.06 -0.10 19.85
N ASN A 49 -2.37 -1.36 20.09
CA ASN A 49 -3.24 -2.14 19.22
C ASN A 49 -4.16 -3.00 20.07
N ILE A 50 -5.45 -3.00 19.78
CA ILE A 50 -6.37 -3.99 20.32
C ILE A 50 -6.93 -4.81 19.16
N ALA A 51 -6.74 -6.12 19.25
CA ALA A 51 -7.21 -7.08 18.24
C ALA A 51 -8.19 -8.08 18.88
N PHE A 52 -9.12 -8.57 18.07
CA PHE A 52 -10.05 -9.63 18.42
C PHE A 52 -9.96 -10.75 17.40
N ARG A 53 -10.12 -12.00 17.84
CA ARG A 53 -10.42 -13.08 16.89
C ARG A 53 -11.87 -12.91 16.43
N THR A 54 -12.04 -12.76 15.12
CA THR A 54 -13.34 -12.49 14.49
C THR A 54 -13.60 -13.42 13.31
N PRO A 55 -13.64 -14.74 13.54
CA PRO A 55 -13.83 -15.72 12.48
C PRO A 55 -15.21 -15.60 11.84
N PRO A 56 -15.35 -15.18 10.56
CA PRO A 56 -16.63 -15.17 9.87
C PRO A 56 -17.13 -16.59 9.60
N LYS A 57 -18.46 -16.74 9.50
CA LYS A 57 -19.13 -18.01 9.19
C LYS A 57 -19.70 -18.05 7.78
N ASP A 58 -19.73 -16.91 7.12
CA ASP A 58 -20.20 -16.72 5.76
C ASP A 58 -19.49 -15.51 5.11
N SER A 59 -19.80 -15.23 3.86
CA SER A 59 -19.19 -14.16 3.08
C SER A 59 -19.99 -12.85 3.10
N THR A 60 -20.78 -12.59 4.15
CA THR A 60 -21.55 -11.34 4.29
C THR A 60 -20.67 -10.13 4.66
N GLY A 61 -19.39 -10.34 5.00
CA GLY A 61 -18.48 -9.26 5.39
C GLY A 61 -18.79 -8.65 6.77
N VAL A 62 -19.48 -9.38 7.65
CA VAL A 62 -19.90 -8.86 8.95
C VAL A 62 -18.74 -8.32 9.80
N ALA A 63 -17.55 -8.97 9.73
CA ALA A 63 -16.35 -8.51 10.44
C ALA A 63 -15.87 -7.15 9.93
N HIS A 64 -15.83 -6.96 8.61
CA HIS A 64 -15.42 -5.72 7.94
C HIS A 64 -16.43 -4.59 8.16
N ILE A 65 -17.72 -4.88 8.02
CA ILE A 65 -18.79 -3.90 8.31
C ILE A 65 -18.74 -3.45 9.78
N LEU A 66 -18.43 -4.35 10.73
CA LEU A 66 -18.22 -4.00 12.13
C LEU A 66 -16.97 -3.16 12.34
N GLU A 67 -15.86 -3.47 11.63
CA GLU A 67 -14.64 -2.68 11.72
C GLU A 67 -14.93 -1.21 11.46
N HIS A 68 -15.63 -0.87 10.37
CA HIS A 68 -16.07 0.48 10.06
C HIS A 68 -17.03 1.03 11.12
N SER A 69 -18.05 0.25 11.45
CA SER A 69 -19.21 0.70 12.23
C SER A 69 -18.90 1.02 13.70
N VAL A 70 -17.96 0.30 14.35
CA VAL A 70 -17.62 0.58 15.75
C VAL A 70 -16.94 1.94 15.92
N LEU A 71 -16.28 2.45 14.88
CA LEU A 71 -15.65 3.77 14.87
C LEU A 71 -16.64 4.91 14.62
N CYS A 72 -17.93 4.61 14.34
CA CYS A 72 -18.99 5.57 14.10
C CYS A 72 -19.74 5.95 15.41
N GLY A 73 -18.97 6.31 16.44
CA GLY A 73 -19.49 6.78 17.74
C GLY A 73 -19.60 5.72 18.81
N SER A 74 -19.41 6.16 20.05
CA SER A 74 -19.38 5.29 21.21
C SER A 74 -20.06 5.93 22.41
N ARG A 75 -19.98 5.26 23.58
CA ARG A 75 -20.63 5.70 24.83
C ARG A 75 -20.13 7.06 25.28
N GLU A 76 -18.83 7.28 25.35
CA GLU A 76 -18.19 8.53 25.81
C GLU A 76 -17.98 9.53 24.68
N PHE A 77 -17.96 9.05 23.44
CA PHE A 77 -17.75 9.84 22.22
C PHE A 77 -18.93 9.67 21.25
N PRO A 78 -20.10 10.27 21.56
CA PRO A 78 -21.37 10.00 20.86
C PRO A 78 -21.53 10.73 19.53
N LEU A 79 -20.45 11.02 18.83
CA LEU A 79 -20.40 11.61 17.48
C LEU A 79 -20.82 10.59 16.42
N LYS A 80 -21.08 11.05 15.21
CA LYS A 80 -21.28 10.15 14.05
C LYS A 80 -19.96 9.56 13.58
N ASP A 81 -18.88 10.34 13.65
CA ASP A 81 -17.56 9.92 13.17
C ASP A 81 -16.42 10.46 14.07
N PRO A 82 -16.23 9.88 15.27
CA PRO A 82 -15.10 10.23 16.14
C PRO A 82 -13.73 9.99 15.47
N PHE A 83 -13.65 9.00 14.56
CA PHE A 83 -12.42 8.71 13.82
C PHE A 83 -11.96 9.91 12.99
N VAL A 84 -12.87 10.50 12.20
CA VAL A 84 -12.58 11.70 11.40
C VAL A 84 -12.20 12.89 12.29
N GLU A 85 -12.87 13.06 13.43
CA GLU A 85 -12.52 14.11 14.37
C GLU A 85 -11.11 13.95 14.97
N LEU A 86 -10.71 12.71 15.26
CA LEU A 86 -9.34 12.41 15.69
C LEU A 86 -8.30 12.69 14.59
N VAL A 87 -8.54 12.23 13.36
CA VAL A 87 -7.60 12.49 12.25
C VAL A 87 -7.38 13.99 12.06
N LYS A 88 -8.43 14.81 12.21
CA LYS A 88 -8.34 16.26 12.09
C LYS A 88 -7.61 16.92 13.27
N GLY A 89 -7.61 16.33 14.45
CA GLY A 89 -7.19 17.01 15.70
C GLY A 89 -6.12 16.30 16.53
N SER A 90 -5.44 15.29 16.00
CA SER A 90 -4.43 14.48 16.68
C SER A 90 -3.05 14.64 16.04
N LEU A 91 -1.98 14.41 16.82
CA LEU A 91 -0.59 14.26 16.34
C LEU A 91 -0.25 12.78 16.05
N ASN A 92 -1.25 12.02 15.61
CA ASN A 92 -1.06 10.61 15.31
C ASN A 92 0.03 10.40 14.25
N THR A 93 0.80 9.34 14.40
CA THR A 93 1.73 8.84 13.38
C THR A 93 1.13 7.67 12.63
N PHE A 94 0.08 7.08 13.18
CA PHE A 94 -0.75 6.06 12.54
C PHE A 94 -2.12 6.00 13.21
N LEU A 95 -3.17 5.90 12.39
CA LEU A 95 -4.55 5.77 12.82
C LEU A 95 -5.32 4.98 11.75
N ASN A 96 -5.75 3.77 12.06
CA ASN A 96 -6.52 2.91 11.15
C ASN A 96 -7.26 1.81 11.91
N ALA A 97 -8.05 1.02 11.18
CA ALA A 97 -8.54 -0.30 11.57
C ALA A 97 -8.29 -1.27 10.41
N MET A 98 -8.26 -2.57 10.68
CA MET A 98 -7.89 -3.59 9.69
C MET A 98 -8.63 -4.89 9.96
N THR A 99 -9.35 -5.39 8.96
CA THR A 99 -9.98 -6.71 8.98
C THR A 99 -9.15 -7.72 8.18
N TYR A 100 -8.79 -8.80 8.84
CA TYR A 100 -8.11 -9.96 8.28
C TYR A 100 -9.06 -11.17 8.22
N PRO A 101 -8.69 -12.29 7.60
CA PRO A 101 -9.57 -13.45 7.49
C PRO A 101 -10.06 -14.05 8.83
N ASP A 102 -9.36 -13.80 9.93
CA ASP A 102 -9.66 -14.39 11.24
C ASP A 102 -9.55 -13.44 12.43
N LYS A 103 -9.17 -12.17 12.18
CA LYS A 103 -8.97 -11.15 13.20
C LYS A 103 -9.34 -9.77 12.70
N THR A 104 -9.71 -8.89 13.64
CA THR A 104 -9.88 -7.45 13.38
C THR A 104 -9.02 -6.67 14.36
N CYS A 105 -8.23 -5.72 13.87
CA CYS A 105 -7.22 -4.96 14.60
C CYS A 105 -7.55 -3.47 14.59
N TYR A 106 -7.30 -2.79 15.71
CA TYR A 106 -7.52 -1.36 15.89
C TYR A 106 -6.24 -0.70 16.42
N PRO A 107 -5.24 -0.45 15.53
CA PRO A 107 -3.98 0.14 15.91
C PRO A 107 -3.99 1.66 15.87
N VAL A 108 -3.30 2.28 16.83
CA VAL A 108 -3.00 3.72 16.85
C VAL A 108 -1.55 3.94 17.25
N ALA A 109 -0.94 5.04 16.79
CA ALA A 109 0.40 5.42 17.18
C ALA A 109 0.55 6.95 17.29
N SER A 110 1.36 7.39 18.26
CA SER A 110 1.74 8.79 18.43
C SER A 110 3.06 8.94 19.17
N CYS A 111 3.82 9.99 18.83
CA CYS A 111 5.01 10.39 19.58
C CYS A 111 4.67 11.26 20.81
N ASN A 112 3.47 11.80 20.88
CA ASN A 112 3.03 12.64 21.99
C ASN A 112 2.29 11.78 23.03
N ASP A 113 2.65 11.89 24.33
CA ASP A 113 2.08 11.04 25.39
C ASP A 113 0.59 11.30 25.62
N GLN A 114 0.18 12.58 25.61
CA GLN A 114 -1.22 12.94 25.83
C GLN A 114 -2.07 12.52 24.66
N ASP A 115 -1.58 12.72 23.44
CA ASP A 115 -2.26 12.30 22.22
C ASP A 115 -2.42 10.77 22.16
N PHE A 116 -1.36 10.04 22.48
CA PHE A 116 -1.39 8.58 22.57
C PHE A 116 -2.44 8.09 23.56
N GLN A 117 -2.53 8.73 24.75
CA GLN A 117 -3.55 8.41 25.74
C GLN A 117 -4.97 8.69 25.21
N ASN A 118 -5.16 9.81 24.53
CA ASN A 118 -6.44 10.19 23.93
C ASN A 118 -6.87 9.18 22.85
N LEU A 119 -5.97 8.81 21.95
CA LEU A 119 -6.21 7.84 20.90
C LEU A 119 -6.59 6.46 21.47
N MET A 120 -5.82 5.98 22.46
CA MET A 120 -6.10 4.71 23.14
C MET A 120 -7.48 4.73 23.80
N HIS A 121 -7.86 5.82 24.46
CA HIS A 121 -9.14 5.98 25.12
C HIS A 121 -10.29 5.88 24.11
N VAL A 122 -10.26 6.68 23.03
CA VAL A 122 -11.33 6.69 22.03
C VAL A 122 -11.49 5.32 21.38
N TYR A 123 -10.38 4.63 21.05
CA TYR A 123 -10.44 3.32 20.41
C TYR A 123 -10.98 2.22 21.34
N LEU A 124 -10.62 2.26 22.62
CA LEU A 124 -11.15 1.32 23.62
C LEU A 124 -12.67 1.52 23.82
N ASP A 125 -13.13 2.77 23.90
CA ASP A 125 -14.57 3.03 24.05
C ASP A 125 -15.35 2.65 22.78
N ALA A 126 -14.77 2.90 21.61
CA ALA A 126 -15.33 2.50 20.32
C ALA A 126 -15.56 0.99 20.21
N VAL A 127 -14.55 0.17 20.51
CA VAL A 127 -14.65 -1.28 20.35
C VAL A 127 -15.51 -1.95 21.41
N PHE A 128 -15.52 -1.43 22.63
CA PHE A 128 -16.30 -2.04 23.73
C PHE A 128 -17.71 -1.48 23.91
N TYR A 129 -17.96 -0.24 23.54
CA TYR A 129 -19.24 0.46 23.78
C TYR A 129 -19.72 1.26 22.56
N PRO A 130 -19.74 0.65 21.34
CA PRO A 130 -20.13 1.37 20.13
C PRO A 130 -21.61 1.74 20.12
N ASN A 131 -21.95 2.80 19.41
CA ASN A 131 -23.34 3.29 19.26
C ASN A 131 -24.18 2.44 18.27
N ILE A 132 -23.64 1.40 17.69
CA ILE A 132 -24.34 0.48 16.77
C ILE A 132 -25.62 -0.10 17.36
N TYR A 133 -25.73 -0.22 18.69
CA TYR A 133 -26.92 -0.71 19.39
C TYR A 133 -28.03 0.32 19.51
N LYS A 134 -27.73 1.60 19.28
CA LYS A 134 -28.65 2.71 19.40
C LYS A 134 -29.11 3.26 18.06
N ARG A 135 -28.31 3.06 17.01
CA ARG A 135 -28.49 3.67 15.69
C ARG A 135 -28.27 2.65 14.58
N GLU A 136 -29.35 2.16 13.99
CA GLU A 136 -29.31 1.27 12.81
C GLU A 136 -28.73 1.99 11.57
N GLU A 137 -28.80 3.33 11.53
CA GLU A 137 -28.27 4.15 10.44
C GLU A 137 -26.78 3.89 10.21
N ILE A 138 -25.99 3.59 11.26
CA ILE A 138 -24.57 3.24 11.16
C ILE A 138 -24.39 1.99 10.30
N PHE A 139 -25.13 0.91 10.62
CA PHE A 139 -25.09 -0.32 9.81
C PHE A 139 -25.51 -0.08 8.36
N ARG A 140 -26.55 0.73 8.13
CA ARG A 140 -27.07 1.03 6.81
C ARG A 140 -26.13 1.89 5.98
N GLN A 141 -25.38 2.79 6.62
CA GLN A 141 -24.39 3.64 6.00
C GLN A 141 -23.11 2.84 5.65
N GLU A 142 -22.52 2.19 6.66
CA GLU A 142 -21.23 1.52 6.50
C GLU A 142 -21.35 0.16 5.80
N GLY A 143 -22.39 -0.61 6.08
CA GLY A 143 -22.62 -1.93 5.50
C GLY A 143 -23.30 -1.86 4.15
N TRP A 144 -24.63 -1.96 4.18
CA TRP A 144 -25.46 -1.93 2.98
C TRP A 144 -26.89 -1.46 3.28
N ASN A 145 -27.55 -0.93 2.25
CA ASN A 145 -28.97 -0.59 2.32
C ASN A 145 -29.65 -0.68 0.93
N TYR A 146 -30.99 -0.82 0.94
CA TYR A 146 -31.79 -0.54 -0.26
C TYR A 146 -31.88 0.97 -0.44
N HIS A 147 -31.45 1.47 -1.60
CA HIS A 147 -31.53 2.89 -1.95
C HIS A 147 -32.60 3.09 -3.02
N LEU A 148 -33.65 3.83 -2.69
CA LEU A 148 -34.77 4.17 -3.56
C LEU A 148 -35.16 5.62 -3.36
N GLU A 149 -34.89 6.49 -4.35
CA GLU A 149 -35.17 7.94 -4.28
C GLU A 149 -36.67 8.26 -4.45
N GLN A 150 -37.36 7.47 -5.28
CA GLN A 150 -38.79 7.61 -5.55
C GLN A 150 -39.40 6.25 -5.95
N PRO A 151 -40.72 5.99 -5.72
CA PRO A 151 -41.31 4.67 -5.89
C PRO A 151 -41.14 4.07 -7.28
N GLU A 152 -41.10 4.90 -8.32
CA GLU A 152 -40.95 4.49 -9.73
C GLU A 152 -39.47 4.43 -10.17
N GLY A 153 -38.55 4.86 -9.31
CA GLY A 153 -37.11 4.88 -9.58
C GLY A 153 -36.48 3.48 -9.54
N PRO A 154 -35.24 3.34 -10.01
CA PRO A 154 -34.51 2.08 -9.91
C PRO A 154 -34.11 1.81 -8.45
N LEU A 155 -34.40 0.58 -8.00
CA LEU A 155 -33.91 0.10 -6.71
C LEU A 155 -32.44 -0.31 -6.84
N LYS A 156 -31.60 0.10 -5.88
CA LYS A 156 -30.15 -0.20 -5.87
C LYS A 156 -29.72 -0.66 -4.49
N TYR A 157 -28.63 -1.41 -4.43
CA TYR A 157 -27.85 -1.56 -3.20
C TYR A 157 -26.86 -0.39 -3.08
N ASN A 158 -26.67 0.11 -1.86
CA ASN A 158 -25.71 1.15 -1.52
C ASN A 158 -25.13 0.87 -0.13
N GLY A 159 -23.97 1.42 0.18
CA GLY A 159 -23.24 1.28 1.44
C GLY A 159 -21.73 1.37 1.21
N VAL A 160 -20.99 1.84 2.21
CA VAL A 160 -19.54 2.08 2.07
C VAL A 160 -18.81 0.77 1.79
N VAL A 161 -18.93 -0.24 2.65
CA VAL A 161 -18.28 -1.55 2.47
C VAL A 161 -18.81 -2.28 1.22
N TYR A 162 -20.10 -2.21 0.94
CA TYR A 162 -20.65 -2.80 -0.29
C TYR A 162 -19.99 -2.25 -1.55
N ASN A 163 -19.83 -0.93 -1.65
CA ASN A 163 -19.20 -0.29 -2.80
C ASN A 163 -17.69 -0.54 -2.86
N GLU A 164 -17.03 -0.55 -1.71
CA GLU A 164 -15.61 -0.90 -1.61
C GLU A 164 -15.34 -2.30 -2.16
N MET A 165 -16.12 -3.28 -1.72
CA MET A 165 -15.94 -4.66 -2.15
C MET A 165 -16.30 -4.89 -3.62
N LYS A 166 -17.25 -4.14 -4.18
CA LYS A 166 -17.44 -4.10 -5.64
C LYS A 166 -16.17 -3.65 -6.37
N GLY A 167 -15.47 -2.67 -5.81
CA GLY A 167 -14.18 -2.20 -6.34
C GLY A 167 -13.09 -3.27 -6.23
N ALA A 168 -12.97 -3.92 -5.09
CA ALA A 168 -12.00 -5.00 -4.85
C ALA A 168 -12.21 -6.18 -5.80
N PHE A 169 -13.44 -6.65 -5.97
CA PHE A 169 -13.78 -7.73 -6.91
C PHE A 169 -13.64 -7.37 -8.40
N SER A 170 -13.24 -6.14 -8.70
CA SER A 170 -12.90 -5.72 -10.07
C SER A 170 -11.45 -6.06 -10.48
N SER A 171 -10.57 -6.40 -9.51
CA SER A 171 -9.19 -6.80 -9.76
C SER A 171 -9.08 -8.32 -9.94
N PRO A 172 -8.62 -8.83 -11.10
CA PRO A 172 -8.43 -10.27 -11.29
C PRO A 172 -7.40 -10.88 -10.33
N ASP A 173 -6.36 -10.13 -9.97
CA ASP A 173 -5.33 -10.59 -9.05
C ASP A 173 -5.92 -10.75 -7.63
N GLU A 174 -6.72 -9.77 -7.15
CA GLU A 174 -7.42 -9.87 -5.87
C GLU A 174 -8.46 -11.00 -5.84
N VAL A 175 -9.18 -11.22 -6.94
CA VAL A 175 -10.10 -12.36 -7.08
C VAL A 175 -9.34 -13.69 -6.99
N LEU A 176 -8.19 -13.80 -7.66
CA LEU A 176 -7.37 -15.01 -7.62
C LEU A 176 -6.92 -15.35 -6.18
N GLU A 177 -6.39 -14.36 -5.45
CA GLU A 177 -5.91 -14.55 -4.07
C GLU A 177 -7.02 -15.05 -3.14
N ARG A 178 -8.22 -14.43 -3.22
CA ARG A 178 -9.38 -14.86 -2.44
C ARG A 178 -9.84 -16.27 -2.76
N GLU A 179 -9.95 -16.57 -4.05
CA GLU A 179 -10.41 -17.89 -4.50
C GLU A 179 -9.40 -18.99 -4.17
N ILE A 180 -8.09 -18.68 -4.14
CA ILE A 180 -7.07 -19.62 -3.64
C ILE A 180 -7.36 -19.97 -2.17
N MET A 181 -7.56 -18.97 -1.31
CA MET A 181 -7.84 -19.17 0.11
C MET A 181 -9.15 -19.93 0.32
N ASN A 182 -10.23 -19.51 -0.34
CA ASN A 182 -11.54 -20.13 -0.20
C ASN A 182 -11.54 -21.63 -0.61
N HIS A 183 -10.74 -21.98 -1.61
CA HIS A 183 -10.68 -23.38 -2.08
C HIS A 183 -9.66 -24.24 -1.35
N LEU A 184 -8.66 -23.64 -0.69
CA LEU A 184 -7.75 -24.36 0.22
C LEU A 184 -8.43 -24.67 1.56
N PHE A 185 -9.38 -23.83 2.00
CA PHE A 185 -9.96 -23.90 3.35
C PHE A 185 -11.50 -23.92 3.39
N PRO A 186 -12.19 -24.71 2.55
CA PRO A 186 -13.65 -24.61 2.35
C PRO A 186 -14.50 -24.91 3.60
N ASP A 187 -13.96 -25.62 4.59
CA ASP A 187 -14.71 -26.05 5.78
C ASP A 187 -14.41 -25.21 7.03
N THR A 188 -13.63 -24.13 6.87
CA THR A 188 -13.19 -23.24 7.97
C THR A 188 -13.55 -21.78 7.69
N THR A 189 -13.20 -20.90 8.62
CA THR A 189 -13.41 -19.44 8.46
C THR A 189 -12.73 -18.88 7.20
N TYR A 190 -11.62 -19.47 6.77
CA TYR A 190 -10.89 -19.03 5.57
C TYR A 190 -11.58 -19.42 4.24
N GLY A 191 -12.60 -20.27 4.29
CA GLY A 191 -13.50 -20.55 3.14
C GLY A 191 -14.52 -19.46 2.90
N CYS A 192 -14.56 -18.42 3.75
CA CYS A 192 -15.43 -17.27 3.64
C CYS A 192 -14.64 -16.01 3.29
N GLU A 193 -15.27 -15.09 2.55
CA GLU A 193 -14.70 -13.77 2.29
C GLU A 193 -14.94 -12.84 3.49
N SER A 194 -13.93 -12.58 4.30
CA SER A 194 -14.05 -11.75 5.51
C SER A 194 -14.38 -10.28 5.22
N GLY A 195 -13.91 -9.77 4.08
CA GLY A 195 -14.25 -8.44 3.58
C GLY A 195 -15.69 -8.33 3.07
N GLY A 196 -16.28 -9.44 2.68
CA GLY A 196 -17.64 -9.56 2.12
C GLY A 196 -17.66 -9.69 0.61
N ASP A 197 -18.36 -10.72 0.12
CA ASP A 197 -18.69 -10.83 -1.31
C ASP A 197 -19.89 -9.91 -1.61
N PRO A 198 -19.83 -9.02 -2.60
CA PRO A 198 -20.96 -8.16 -2.99
C PRO A 198 -22.27 -8.91 -3.27
N LYS A 199 -22.23 -10.20 -3.60
CA LYS A 199 -23.40 -11.04 -3.77
C LYS A 199 -24.05 -11.42 -2.43
N ASN A 200 -23.24 -11.55 -1.37
CA ASN A 200 -23.65 -12.02 -0.05
C ASN A 200 -23.81 -10.90 0.98
N ILE A 201 -23.12 -9.77 0.83
CA ILE A 201 -23.26 -8.62 1.73
C ILE A 201 -24.72 -8.26 1.99
N PRO A 202 -25.63 -8.22 0.96
CA PRO A 202 -27.05 -7.92 1.18
C PRO A 202 -27.86 -8.98 1.94
N ASP A 203 -27.27 -10.12 2.26
CA ASP A 203 -27.90 -11.15 3.09
C ASP A 203 -27.69 -10.89 4.59
N LEU A 204 -26.74 -9.98 4.98
CA LEU A 204 -26.48 -9.63 6.35
C LEU A 204 -27.64 -8.84 6.97
N THR A 205 -28.20 -9.34 8.05
CA THR A 205 -29.23 -8.64 8.83
C THR A 205 -28.59 -7.77 9.94
N TYR A 206 -29.30 -6.72 10.37
CA TYR A 206 -28.86 -5.90 11.50
C TYR A 206 -28.76 -6.71 12.81
N GLU A 207 -29.62 -7.72 12.99
CA GLU A 207 -29.58 -8.60 14.16
C GLU A 207 -28.31 -9.48 14.16
N ASP A 208 -27.94 -10.08 13.03
CA ASP A 208 -26.71 -10.88 12.91
C ASP A 208 -25.46 -10.03 13.10
N PHE A 209 -25.46 -8.82 12.56
CA PHE A 209 -24.41 -7.82 12.77
C PHE A 209 -24.21 -7.50 14.28
N LEU A 210 -25.28 -7.20 15.02
CA LEU A 210 -25.20 -6.96 16.45
C LEU A 210 -24.79 -8.21 17.26
N ASN A 211 -25.25 -9.38 16.85
CA ASN A 211 -24.89 -10.64 17.50
C ASN A 211 -23.40 -10.97 17.33
N PHE A 212 -22.81 -10.64 16.17
CA PHE A 212 -21.39 -10.83 15.94
C PHE A 212 -20.53 -9.96 16.86
N HIS A 213 -20.88 -8.68 17.01
CA HIS A 213 -20.22 -7.80 17.99
C HIS A 213 -20.32 -8.33 19.42
N LYS A 214 -21.53 -8.68 19.87
CA LYS A 214 -21.76 -9.25 21.22
C LYS A 214 -20.94 -10.49 21.49
N THR A 215 -20.69 -11.31 20.44
CA THR A 215 -19.98 -12.57 20.58
C THR A 215 -18.48 -12.35 20.67
N TYR A 216 -17.91 -11.50 19.81
CA TYR A 216 -16.46 -11.45 19.63
C TYR A 216 -15.78 -10.23 20.25
N TYR A 217 -16.46 -9.09 20.41
CA TYR A 217 -15.88 -7.85 20.94
C TYR A 217 -15.99 -7.80 22.46
N HIS A 218 -15.30 -8.71 23.11
CA HIS A 218 -15.28 -8.84 24.56
C HIS A 218 -13.82 -8.92 25.07
N PRO A 219 -13.48 -8.33 26.25
CA PRO A 219 -12.12 -8.40 26.79
C PRO A 219 -11.52 -9.81 26.84
N SER A 220 -12.35 -10.83 27.16
CA SER A 220 -11.88 -12.23 27.20
C SER A 220 -11.39 -12.76 25.84
N ASN A 221 -11.79 -12.14 24.73
CA ASN A 221 -11.38 -12.46 23.36
C ASN A 221 -10.31 -11.49 22.81
N SER A 222 -9.91 -10.47 23.59
CA SER A 222 -9.01 -9.42 23.15
C SER A 222 -7.53 -9.79 23.29
N TYR A 223 -6.73 -9.20 22.39
CA TYR A 223 -5.27 -9.19 22.37
C TYR A 223 -4.83 -7.75 22.37
N ILE A 224 -4.38 -7.25 23.52
CA ILE A 224 -3.99 -5.85 23.72
C ILE A 224 -2.47 -5.75 23.66
N TYR A 225 -1.95 -4.82 22.88
CA TYR A 225 -0.52 -4.62 22.65
C TYR A 225 -0.13 -3.17 22.92
N LEU A 226 0.96 -2.97 23.66
CA LEU A 226 1.57 -1.68 23.96
C LEU A 226 3.07 -1.75 23.65
N TYR A 227 3.58 -0.76 22.92
CA TYR A 227 4.99 -0.69 22.49
C TYR A 227 5.51 0.73 22.64
N GLY A 228 6.77 0.84 23.10
CA GLY A 228 7.53 2.09 23.07
C GLY A 228 7.90 2.65 24.43
N ASN A 229 8.34 3.91 24.42
CA ASN A 229 8.74 4.67 25.59
C ASN A 229 7.51 5.31 26.27
N MET A 230 6.95 4.62 27.25
CA MET A 230 5.80 5.12 28.04
C MET A 230 5.81 4.57 29.46
N ASP A 231 5.06 5.19 30.36
CA ASP A 231 4.77 4.62 31.68
C ASP A 231 3.77 3.46 31.54
N MET A 232 4.29 2.24 31.47
CA MET A 232 3.46 1.02 31.32
C MET A 232 2.54 0.79 32.52
N ASP A 233 2.93 1.17 33.76
CA ASP A 233 2.10 1.02 34.94
C ASP A 233 0.86 1.93 34.84
N GLU A 234 1.01 3.17 34.36
CA GLU A 234 -0.09 4.10 34.10
C GLU A 234 -1.07 3.54 33.05
N LYS A 235 -0.56 3.03 31.94
CA LYS A 235 -1.40 2.51 30.85
C LYS A 235 -2.17 1.25 31.28
N LEU A 236 -1.54 0.36 32.05
CA LEU A 236 -2.20 -0.85 32.58
C LEU A 236 -3.29 -0.49 33.61
N ASN A 237 -3.03 0.49 34.49
CA ASN A 237 -4.05 0.97 35.41
C ASN A 237 -5.25 1.59 34.69
N PHE A 238 -4.97 2.39 33.64
CA PHE A 238 -6.02 2.98 32.82
C PHE A 238 -6.88 1.90 32.14
N LEU A 239 -6.25 0.87 31.55
CA LEU A 239 -6.97 -0.26 30.94
C LEU A 239 -7.87 -0.99 31.95
N ASP A 240 -7.38 -1.25 33.16
CA ASP A 240 -8.17 -1.90 34.22
C ASP A 240 -9.31 -1.02 34.69
N GLU A 241 -9.01 0.22 35.18
CA GLU A 241 -9.96 1.08 35.85
C GLU A 241 -11.09 1.58 34.95
N HIS A 242 -10.79 1.90 33.70
CA HIS A 242 -11.76 2.46 32.76
C HIS A 242 -12.49 1.43 31.90
N TYR A 243 -11.91 0.25 31.70
CA TYR A 243 -12.47 -0.73 30.76
C TYR A 243 -12.54 -2.16 31.32
N LEU A 244 -11.43 -2.82 31.59
CA LEU A 244 -11.40 -4.26 31.80
C LEU A 244 -12.12 -4.68 33.08
N SER A 245 -12.00 -3.91 34.17
CA SER A 245 -12.70 -4.20 35.44
C SER A 245 -14.22 -4.14 35.36
N HIS A 246 -14.77 -3.52 34.31
CA HIS A 246 -16.22 -3.41 34.08
C HIS A 246 -16.85 -4.68 33.49
N PHE A 247 -16.02 -5.62 33.03
CA PHE A 247 -16.48 -6.88 32.47
C PHE A 247 -16.18 -8.07 33.40
N GLU A 248 -16.99 -9.11 33.27
CA GLU A 248 -16.71 -10.41 33.84
C GLU A 248 -16.05 -11.31 32.78
N TYR A 249 -15.46 -12.44 33.18
CA TYR A 249 -14.98 -13.43 32.24
C TYR A 249 -16.13 -14.02 31.40
N LEU A 250 -15.92 -14.10 30.10
CA LEU A 250 -16.82 -14.75 29.15
C LEU A 250 -16.04 -15.82 28.38
N ASP A 251 -16.58 -17.04 28.33
CA ASP A 251 -16.04 -18.08 27.47
C ASP A 251 -16.49 -17.85 26.03
N VAL A 252 -15.58 -17.37 25.18
CA VAL A 252 -15.85 -17.03 23.78
C VAL A 252 -15.30 -18.10 22.86
N ASP A 253 -16.18 -18.82 22.14
CA ASP A 253 -15.76 -19.75 21.08
C ASP A 253 -15.33 -18.97 19.82
N SER A 254 -14.09 -18.52 19.84
CA SER A 254 -13.43 -17.85 18.72
C SER A 254 -12.22 -18.64 18.19
N VAL A 255 -12.13 -19.92 18.54
CA VAL A 255 -11.00 -20.76 18.14
C VAL A 255 -10.97 -20.95 16.64
N ILE A 256 -9.86 -20.56 16.03
CA ILE A 256 -9.59 -20.80 14.61
C ILE A 256 -9.25 -22.28 14.45
N ARG A 257 -9.99 -22.96 13.59
CA ARG A 257 -9.84 -24.41 13.39
C ARG A 257 -9.04 -24.70 12.14
N GLU A 258 -8.22 -25.74 12.21
CA GLU A 258 -7.48 -26.24 11.04
C GLU A 258 -8.44 -26.87 10.01
N GLN A 259 -8.19 -26.57 8.74
CA GLN A 259 -8.78 -27.31 7.63
C GLN A 259 -8.22 -28.73 7.64
N ARG A 260 -9.09 -29.71 7.61
CA ARG A 260 -8.67 -31.11 7.45
C ARG A 260 -8.02 -31.27 6.07
N ALA A 261 -6.89 -31.95 6.03
CA ALA A 261 -6.20 -32.25 4.78
C ALA A 261 -7.12 -33.00 3.79
N PHE A 262 -6.99 -32.63 2.52
CA PHE A 262 -7.73 -33.31 1.44
C PHE A 262 -7.15 -34.70 1.18
N ASP A 263 -7.97 -35.58 0.61
CA ASP A 263 -7.52 -36.89 0.14
C ASP A 263 -6.74 -36.78 -1.18
N GLU A 264 -7.06 -35.77 -2.00
CA GLU A 264 -6.39 -35.42 -3.26
C GLU A 264 -6.41 -33.91 -3.50
N CYS A 265 -5.45 -33.42 -4.29
CA CYS A 265 -5.37 -32.02 -4.67
C CYS A 265 -6.61 -31.62 -5.48
N ARG A 266 -7.25 -30.50 -5.12
CA ARG A 266 -8.43 -29.98 -5.82
C ARG A 266 -8.07 -29.38 -7.16
N ASP A 267 -8.97 -29.44 -8.11
CA ASP A 267 -8.88 -28.79 -9.43
C ASP A 267 -10.12 -27.92 -9.64
N VAL A 268 -9.90 -26.61 -9.74
CA VAL A 268 -10.96 -25.60 -9.79
C VAL A 268 -10.77 -24.69 -11.00
N THR A 269 -11.86 -24.42 -11.72
CA THR A 269 -11.87 -23.44 -12.83
C THR A 269 -12.97 -22.43 -12.61
N LEU A 270 -12.61 -21.13 -12.64
CA LEU A 270 -13.49 -19.99 -12.44
C LEU A 270 -13.33 -18.99 -13.58
N GLU A 271 -14.33 -18.12 -13.75
CA GLU A 271 -14.35 -17.07 -14.77
C GLU A 271 -14.22 -15.69 -14.14
N TYR A 272 -13.43 -14.78 -14.79
CA TYR A 272 -13.34 -13.39 -14.40
C TYR A 272 -13.65 -12.45 -15.58
N PRO A 273 -14.18 -11.24 -15.33
CA PRO A 273 -14.54 -10.31 -16.39
C PRO A 273 -13.31 -9.63 -16.99
N ILE A 274 -13.34 -9.52 -18.33
CA ILE A 274 -12.43 -8.65 -19.09
C ILE A 274 -13.25 -7.68 -19.95
N ALA A 275 -12.64 -6.57 -20.39
CA ALA A 275 -13.30 -5.60 -21.24
C ALA A 275 -13.59 -6.18 -22.65
N GLU A 276 -14.60 -5.65 -23.36
CA GLU A 276 -15.01 -6.16 -24.66
C GLU A 276 -13.91 -6.16 -25.73
N ASN A 277 -12.96 -5.22 -25.63
CA ASN A 277 -11.83 -5.11 -26.54
C ASN A 277 -10.59 -5.91 -26.09
N GLU A 278 -10.58 -6.51 -24.91
CA GLU A 278 -9.48 -7.37 -24.46
C GLU A 278 -9.58 -8.77 -25.10
N GLY A 279 -8.40 -9.40 -25.35
CA GLY A 279 -8.35 -10.77 -25.86
C GLY A 279 -8.58 -11.80 -24.75
N GLU A 280 -9.25 -12.90 -25.05
CA GLU A 280 -9.34 -14.04 -24.12
C GLU A 280 -8.08 -14.91 -24.18
N GLU A 281 -7.36 -14.92 -25.31
CA GLU A 281 -6.09 -15.64 -25.51
C GLU A 281 -4.97 -14.97 -24.70
N ASP A 282 -4.13 -15.78 -24.06
CA ASP A 282 -3.01 -15.35 -23.21
C ASP A 282 -3.39 -14.43 -22.04
N ASN A 283 -4.57 -14.64 -21.47
CA ASN A 283 -5.07 -13.88 -20.30
C ASN A 283 -5.54 -14.77 -19.14
N THR A 284 -5.34 -16.09 -19.22
CA THR A 284 -5.67 -17.03 -18.15
C THR A 284 -4.60 -16.96 -17.04
N TYR A 285 -5.04 -17.06 -15.79
CA TYR A 285 -4.16 -17.32 -14.64
C TYR A 285 -4.21 -18.80 -14.31
N LEU A 286 -3.03 -19.40 -14.13
CA LEU A 286 -2.86 -20.75 -13.61
C LEU A 286 -2.16 -20.65 -12.26
N SER A 287 -2.68 -21.33 -11.24
CA SER A 287 -2.02 -21.33 -9.94
C SER A 287 -1.91 -22.74 -9.34
N TYR A 288 -0.79 -23.00 -8.67
CA TYR A 288 -0.47 -24.22 -7.92
C TYR A 288 -0.31 -23.83 -6.45
N ASN A 289 -1.25 -24.25 -5.61
CA ASN A 289 -1.38 -23.76 -4.25
C ASN A 289 -1.33 -24.94 -3.27
N MET A 290 -0.40 -24.90 -2.30
CA MET A 290 -0.17 -25.99 -1.37
C MET A 290 -0.10 -25.48 0.08
N ILE A 291 -0.79 -26.14 1.01
CA ILE A 291 -0.61 -25.85 2.42
C ILE A 291 0.82 -26.22 2.83
N ALA A 292 1.51 -25.32 3.50
CA ALA A 292 2.94 -25.47 3.78
C ALA A 292 3.29 -25.00 5.19
N GLY A 293 2.81 -25.71 6.20
CA GLY A 293 3.16 -25.42 7.57
C GLY A 293 1.97 -25.24 8.51
N ASN A 294 2.29 -24.70 9.68
CA ASN A 294 1.34 -24.30 10.71
C ASN A 294 1.90 -23.09 11.46
N ALA A 295 1.07 -22.16 11.86
CA ALA A 295 1.47 -20.99 12.64
C ALA A 295 2.26 -21.40 13.90
N GLY A 296 3.21 -20.57 14.32
CA GLY A 296 4.07 -20.83 15.47
C GLY A 296 5.37 -21.60 15.16
N ASP A 297 5.65 -21.98 13.90
CA ASP A 297 6.95 -22.50 13.46
C ASP A 297 7.70 -21.47 12.63
N SER A 298 8.26 -20.44 13.30
CA SER A 298 8.99 -19.34 12.65
C SER A 298 10.17 -19.81 11.79
N GLN A 299 10.80 -20.95 12.13
CA GLN A 299 11.90 -21.49 11.30
C GLN A 299 11.37 -22.05 9.98
N MET A 300 10.26 -22.75 10.00
CA MET A 300 9.64 -23.27 8.78
C MET A 300 9.04 -22.15 7.94
N ALA A 301 8.37 -21.16 8.55
CA ALA A 301 7.85 -19.99 7.86
C ALA A 301 8.96 -19.24 7.12
N MET A 302 10.04 -18.87 7.80
CA MET A 302 11.20 -18.22 7.16
C MET A 302 11.87 -19.12 6.11
N ALA A 303 11.87 -20.43 6.28
CA ALA A 303 12.40 -21.35 5.27
C ALA A 303 11.57 -21.34 3.98
N PHE A 304 10.23 -21.22 4.06
CA PHE A 304 9.38 -21.09 2.88
C PHE A 304 9.50 -19.71 2.20
N GLU A 305 9.71 -18.64 2.95
CA GLU A 305 10.08 -17.34 2.39
C GLU A 305 11.40 -17.43 1.59
N VAL A 306 12.40 -18.11 2.16
CA VAL A 306 13.67 -18.34 1.46
C VAL A 306 13.49 -19.28 0.25
N LEU A 307 12.57 -20.25 0.31
CA LEU A 307 12.25 -21.11 -0.83
C LEU A 307 11.53 -20.30 -1.94
N ASP A 308 10.60 -19.40 -1.62
CA ASP A 308 10.01 -18.51 -2.62
C ASP A 308 11.10 -17.69 -3.30
N TYR A 309 11.98 -17.07 -2.53
CA TYR A 309 13.12 -16.34 -3.08
C TYR A 309 13.96 -17.20 -4.04
N ALA A 310 14.37 -18.37 -3.61
CA ALA A 310 15.31 -19.23 -4.38
C ALA A 310 14.66 -19.94 -5.58
N LEU A 311 13.34 -20.17 -5.56
CA LEU A 311 12.61 -20.90 -6.63
C LEU A 311 11.91 -19.97 -7.62
N LEU A 312 11.43 -18.79 -7.19
CA LEU A 312 10.51 -17.94 -7.96
C LEU A 312 10.91 -16.46 -8.00
N SER A 313 11.20 -15.82 -6.84
CA SER A 313 11.33 -14.37 -6.77
C SER A 313 12.68 -13.86 -7.28
N ALA A 314 13.77 -14.59 -7.08
CA ALA A 314 15.08 -14.20 -7.60
C ALA A 314 15.13 -14.32 -9.15
N PRO A 315 15.78 -13.35 -9.85
CA PRO A 315 16.02 -13.48 -11.28
C PRO A 315 16.77 -14.76 -11.60
N GLY A 316 16.30 -15.53 -12.59
CA GLY A 316 16.89 -16.82 -12.96
C GLY A 316 16.56 -17.96 -12.01
N ALA A 317 15.67 -17.77 -11.07
CA ALA A 317 15.17 -18.83 -10.19
C ALA A 317 14.62 -20.01 -11.01
N PRO A 318 14.96 -21.25 -10.66
CA PRO A 318 14.82 -22.40 -11.56
C PRO A 318 13.36 -22.69 -11.93
N LEU A 319 12.43 -22.54 -11.01
CA LEU A 319 11.01 -22.80 -11.27
C LEU A 319 10.39 -21.70 -12.14
N LYS A 320 10.68 -20.43 -11.84
CA LYS A 320 10.28 -19.30 -12.68
C LYS A 320 10.80 -19.46 -14.11
N GLN A 321 12.10 -19.73 -14.27
CA GLN A 321 12.72 -19.84 -15.60
C GLN A 321 12.14 -21.01 -16.39
N ALA A 322 11.95 -22.18 -15.78
CA ALA A 322 11.37 -23.33 -16.46
C ALA A 322 9.95 -23.06 -16.98
N LEU A 323 9.11 -22.36 -16.20
CA LEU A 323 7.76 -21.99 -16.62
C LEU A 323 7.75 -20.95 -17.76
N LEU A 324 8.65 -19.97 -17.71
CA LEU A 324 8.83 -18.98 -18.78
C LEU A 324 9.37 -19.63 -20.07
N ASP A 325 10.36 -20.53 -19.96
CA ASP A 325 10.94 -21.25 -21.10
C ASP A 325 9.90 -22.16 -21.79
N ALA A 326 9.01 -22.78 -21.01
CA ALA A 326 7.89 -23.54 -21.51
C ALA A 326 6.75 -22.66 -22.04
N LYS A 327 6.86 -21.32 -21.95
CA LYS A 327 5.82 -20.36 -22.36
C LYS A 327 4.46 -20.63 -21.69
N LEU A 328 4.49 -20.93 -20.40
CA LEU A 328 3.30 -21.24 -19.61
C LEU A 328 2.67 -20.01 -18.94
N GLY A 329 3.29 -18.88 -19.08
CA GLY A 329 2.81 -17.56 -18.69
C GLY A 329 3.73 -16.47 -19.20
N LYS A 330 3.21 -15.25 -19.31
CA LYS A 330 4.00 -14.06 -19.65
C LYS A 330 4.71 -13.49 -18.41
N ASP A 331 4.13 -13.70 -17.24
CA ASP A 331 4.74 -13.44 -15.94
C ASP A 331 4.52 -14.64 -15.01
N VAL A 332 5.51 -14.91 -14.16
CA VAL A 332 5.49 -16.00 -13.18
C VAL A 332 6.01 -15.48 -11.86
N TYR A 333 5.26 -15.70 -10.80
CA TYR A 333 5.60 -15.30 -9.44
C TYR A 333 5.04 -16.28 -8.42
N GLY A 334 5.43 -16.15 -7.18
CA GLY A 334 4.92 -16.91 -6.07
C GLY A 334 4.81 -16.09 -4.81
N SER A 335 4.26 -16.68 -3.79
CA SER A 335 4.25 -16.13 -2.45
C SER A 335 4.12 -17.23 -1.40
N TYR A 336 4.53 -16.91 -0.19
CA TYR A 336 4.21 -17.69 0.99
C TYR A 336 3.40 -16.80 1.93
N ASP A 337 2.17 -17.23 2.26
CA ASP A 337 1.28 -16.52 3.17
C ASP A 337 1.29 -17.22 4.53
N ASP A 338 1.89 -16.58 5.53
CA ASP A 338 2.00 -17.05 6.92
C ASP A 338 1.12 -16.25 7.91
N GLY A 339 0.30 -15.33 7.40
CA GLY A 339 -0.60 -14.49 8.21
C GLY A 339 -1.83 -15.22 8.79
N ILE A 340 -1.97 -16.53 8.55
CA ILE A 340 -3.08 -17.39 8.94
C ILE A 340 -2.62 -18.66 9.65
N LEU A 341 -3.56 -19.40 10.28
CA LEU A 341 -3.24 -20.60 11.09
C LEU A 341 -2.47 -21.68 10.30
N GLN A 342 -2.86 -21.91 9.04
CA GLN A 342 -2.20 -22.88 8.15
C GLN A 342 -1.62 -22.14 6.95
N PRO A 343 -0.36 -21.75 7.00
CA PRO A 343 0.31 -21.08 5.89
C PRO A 343 0.27 -21.89 4.59
N TYR A 344 0.32 -21.18 3.46
CA TYR A 344 0.32 -21.83 2.15
C TYR A 344 1.31 -21.17 1.17
N PHE A 345 1.81 -21.99 0.25
CA PHE A 345 2.75 -21.60 -0.80
C PHE A 345 2.05 -21.61 -2.15
N THR A 346 2.24 -20.56 -2.94
CA THR A 346 1.65 -20.43 -4.26
C THR A 346 2.69 -20.30 -5.36
N VAL A 347 2.36 -20.85 -6.55
CA VAL A 347 3.05 -20.59 -7.82
C VAL A 347 2.01 -20.12 -8.82
N ILE A 348 2.16 -18.94 -9.36
CA ILE A 348 1.19 -18.32 -10.28
C ILE A 348 1.86 -18.04 -11.62
N ALA A 349 1.20 -18.45 -12.71
CA ALA A 349 1.52 -18.07 -14.07
C ALA A 349 0.37 -17.21 -14.63
N LYS A 350 0.69 -15.96 -14.97
CA LYS A 350 -0.23 -14.98 -15.55
C LYS A 350 -0.01 -14.84 -17.05
N GLY A 351 -1.07 -14.64 -17.80
CA GLY A 351 -0.97 -14.53 -19.26
C GLY A 351 -0.77 -15.88 -19.93
N SER A 352 -1.49 -16.90 -19.47
CA SER A 352 -1.52 -18.26 -19.98
C SER A 352 -2.83 -18.57 -20.74
N ASN A 353 -3.05 -19.85 -21.01
CA ASN A 353 -4.29 -20.37 -21.62
C ASN A 353 -4.81 -21.59 -20.83
N PRO A 354 -6.14 -21.87 -20.82
CA PRO A 354 -6.72 -22.92 -19.98
C PRO A 354 -6.22 -24.33 -20.35
N ASP A 355 -5.92 -24.58 -21.61
CA ASP A 355 -5.43 -25.87 -22.13
C ASP A 355 -3.97 -26.16 -21.74
N ARG A 356 -3.25 -25.17 -21.18
CA ARG A 356 -1.86 -25.30 -20.71
C ARG A 356 -1.75 -25.77 -19.24
N LYS A 357 -2.86 -25.96 -18.53
CA LYS A 357 -2.90 -26.32 -17.10
C LYS A 357 -2.09 -27.59 -16.77
N GLU A 358 -2.31 -28.66 -17.53
CA GLU A 358 -1.65 -29.94 -17.27
C GLU A 358 -0.12 -29.83 -17.43
N GLU A 359 0.31 -29.10 -18.42
CA GLU A 359 1.75 -28.86 -18.66
C GLU A 359 2.35 -27.99 -17.55
N PHE A 360 1.64 -26.96 -17.08
CA PHE A 360 2.03 -26.10 -15.95
C PHE A 360 2.30 -26.95 -14.70
N VAL A 361 1.37 -27.80 -14.31
CA VAL A 361 1.53 -28.69 -13.16
C VAL A 361 2.68 -29.67 -13.35
N SER A 362 2.83 -30.23 -14.57
CA SER A 362 3.88 -31.17 -14.90
C SER A 362 5.28 -30.56 -14.78
N VAL A 363 5.48 -29.33 -15.30
CA VAL A 363 6.75 -28.62 -15.23
C VAL A 363 7.11 -28.29 -13.77
N ILE A 364 6.15 -27.82 -12.96
CA ILE A 364 6.37 -27.56 -11.52
C ILE A 364 6.85 -28.84 -10.83
N ARG A 365 6.12 -29.94 -10.96
CA ARG A 365 6.45 -31.19 -10.32
C ARG A 365 7.80 -31.77 -10.78
N GLN A 366 8.13 -31.60 -12.05
CA GLN A 366 9.42 -32.03 -12.60
C GLN A 366 10.56 -31.22 -11.99
N VAL A 367 10.49 -29.88 -12.02
CA VAL A 367 11.56 -29.00 -11.49
C VAL A 367 11.76 -29.25 -9.99
N LEU A 368 10.69 -29.29 -9.20
CA LEU A 368 10.75 -29.56 -7.78
C LEU A 368 11.30 -30.97 -7.49
N GLY A 369 10.91 -31.98 -8.29
CA GLY A 369 11.43 -33.35 -8.19
C GLY A 369 12.92 -33.44 -8.52
N ASP A 370 13.38 -32.71 -9.51
CA ASP A 370 14.81 -32.64 -9.88
C ASP A 370 15.63 -31.95 -8.79
N ILE A 371 15.11 -30.90 -8.17
CA ILE A 371 15.74 -30.21 -7.03
C ILE A 371 15.85 -31.18 -5.83
N VAL A 372 14.78 -31.89 -5.48
CA VAL A 372 14.78 -32.86 -4.38
C VAL A 372 15.80 -33.99 -4.62
N LYS A 373 16.02 -34.38 -5.88
CA LYS A 373 16.95 -35.45 -6.25
C LYS A 373 18.39 -34.97 -6.31
N ASN A 374 18.64 -33.78 -6.84
CA ASN A 374 19.99 -33.31 -7.19
C ASN A 374 20.56 -32.30 -6.18
N GLY A 375 19.71 -31.76 -5.29
CA GLY A 375 19.99 -30.68 -4.35
C GLY A 375 19.55 -29.30 -4.89
N ILE A 376 19.19 -28.42 -3.97
CA ILE A 376 18.89 -27.01 -4.26
C ILE A 376 20.17 -26.19 -4.44
N ASP A 377 20.12 -25.09 -5.19
CA ASP A 377 21.23 -24.16 -5.26
C ASP A 377 21.47 -23.49 -3.89
N LYS A 378 22.53 -23.94 -3.22
CA LYS A 378 22.90 -23.47 -1.88
C LYS A 378 23.23 -21.98 -1.85
N LYS A 379 23.83 -21.45 -2.92
CA LYS A 379 24.17 -20.03 -2.97
C LYS A 379 22.92 -19.18 -3.07
N ALA A 380 21.92 -19.60 -3.84
CA ALA A 380 20.63 -18.90 -3.90
C ALA A 380 19.89 -18.94 -2.54
N VAL A 381 19.90 -20.07 -1.84
CA VAL A 381 19.33 -20.19 -0.48
C VAL A 381 20.08 -19.31 0.52
N GLU A 382 21.44 -19.31 0.51
CA GLU A 382 22.25 -18.46 1.37
C GLU A 382 22.00 -16.96 1.10
N ALA A 383 21.84 -16.58 -0.18
CA ALA A 383 21.50 -15.22 -0.58
C ALA A 383 20.11 -14.81 -0.05
N GLY A 384 19.12 -15.70 -0.18
CA GLY A 384 17.78 -15.48 0.39
C GLY A 384 17.80 -15.29 1.91
N ILE A 385 18.51 -16.17 2.65
CA ILE A 385 18.65 -16.04 4.11
C ILE A 385 19.30 -14.70 4.48
N ASN A 386 20.37 -14.30 3.80
CA ASN A 386 21.04 -13.03 4.07
C ASN A 386 20.17 -11.81 3.69
N TYR A 387 19.39 -11.90 2.61
CA TYR A 387 18.42 -10.88 2.21
C TYR A 387 17.38 -10.62 3.30
N PHE A 388 16.75 -11.68 3.84
CA PHE A 388 15.77 -11.54 4.92
C PHE A 388 16.42 -11.11 6.25
N GLU A 389 17.60 -11.63 6.59
CA GLU A 389 18.33 -11.21 7.79
C GLU A 389 18.72 -9.72 7.74
N PHE A 390 19.17 -9.22 6.57
CA PHE A 390 19.50 -7.81 6.41
C PHE A 390 18.27 -6.92 6.65
N ARG A 391 17.14 -7.26 6.03
CA ARG A 391 15.86 -6.54 6.22
C ARG A 391 15.41 -6.55 7.68
N TYR A 392 15.48 -7.69 8.33
CA TYR A 392 15.14 -7.84 9.74
C TYR A 392 16.00 -6.94 10.64
N ARG A 393 17.33 -6.93 10.43
CA ARG A 393 18.27 -6.09 11.21
C ARG A 393 18.11 -4.61 10.93
N GLU A 394 17.88 -4.22 9.70
CA GLU A 394 17.66 -2.83 9.30
C GLU A 394 16.35 -2.30 9.91
N ALA A 395 15.30 -3.10 9.92
CA ALA A 395 13.97 -2.79 10.42
C ALA A 395 13.46 -1.42 9.91
N ASP A 396 13.67 -1.16 8.61
CA ASP A 396 13.14 0.04 7.94
C ASP A 396 11.77 -0.29 7.32
N PHE A 397 10.72 0.17 7.98
CA PHE A 397 9.33 0.01 7.55
C PHE A 397 8.78 1.26 6.85
N SER A 398 9.66 2.13 6.36
CA SER A 398 9.29 3.39 5.71
C SER A 398 8.46 4.28 6.64
N SER A 399 7.25 4.67 6.25
CA SER A 399 6.36 5.54 7.04
C SER A 399 5.57 4.81 8.14
N TYR A 400 5.58 3.49 8.17
CA TYR A 400 4.88 2.73 9.20
C TYR A 400 5.63 2.73 10.53
N PRO A 401 4.95 2.94 11.68
CA PRO A 401 5.56 2.80 12.99
C PRO A 401 6.14 1.39 13.18
N LYS A 402 7.38 1.30 13.65
CA LYS A 402 8.07 0.02 13.88
C LYS A 402 7.28 -0.89 14.82
N GLY A 403 6.76 -0.34 15.92
CA GLY A 403 5.96 -1.09 16.88
C GLY A 403 4.66 -1.65 16.28
N LEU A 404 4.07 -0.98 15.28
CA LEU A 404 2.91 -1.50 14.55
C LEU A 404 3.27 -2.75 13.76
N MET A 405 4.37 -2.72 12.98
CA MET A 405 4.79 -3.86 12.20
C MET A 405 5.08 -5.07 13.09
N TYR A 406 5.80 -4.84 14.19
CA TYR A 406 6.03 -5.91 15.19
C TYR A 406 4.72 -6.44 15.81
N SER A 407 3.71 -5.58 16.03
CA SER A 407 2.41 -6.03 16.51
C SER A 407 1.71 -6.97 15.54
N LEU A 408 1.74 -6.64 14.24
CA LEU A 408 1.12 -7.45 13.19
C LEU A 408 1.84 -8.79 13.01
N ASP A 409 3.17 -8.79 12.99
CA ASP A 409 3.98 -10.00 12.89
C ASP A 409 3.74 -10.93 14.11
N ILE A 410 3.74 -10.36 15.32
CA ILE A 410 3.48 -11.10 16.57
C ILE A 410 2.08 -11.73 16.57
N LEU A 411 1.06 -11.04 16.06
CA LEU A 411 -0.30 -11.57 15.99
C LEU A 411 -0.40 -12.82 15.11
N GLY A 412 0.48 -12.99 14.14
CA GLY A 412 0.57 -14.21 13.32
C GLY A 412 0.82 -15.48 14.13
N ASP A 413 1.43 -15.38 15.31
CA ASP A 413 1.67 -16.49 16.23
C ASP A 413 0.80 -16.41 17.50
N TRP A 414 0.75 -15.23 18.11
CA TRP A 414 0.09 -15.02 19.40
C TRP A 414 -1.42 -15.28 19.35
N LEU A 415 -2.06 -14.97 18.23
CA LEU A 415 -3.49 -15.21 18.01
C LEU A 415 -3.87 -16.69 18.17
N TYR A 416 -2.96 -17.59 17.84
CA TYR A 416 -3.16 -19.06 17.90
C TYR A 416 -2.57 -19.68 19.16
N GLU A 417 -2.36 -18.88 20.20
CA GLU A 417 -1.87 -19.32 21.52
C GLU A 417 -0.48 -19.99 21.49
N SER A 418 0.41 -19.46 20.64
CA SER A 418 1.80 -19.91 20.56
C SER A 418 2.48 -19.92 21.94
N LYS A 419 3.33 -20.94 22.18
CA LYS A 419 4.18 -21.03 23.38
C LYS A 419 5.34 -20.02 23.36
N ALA A 420 5.64 -19.45 22.21
CA ALA A 420 6.71 -18.48 21.98
C ALA A 420 6.15 -17.20 21.35
N PRO A 421 5.33 -16.41 22.07
CA PRO A 421 4.63 -15.26 21.48
C PRO A 421 5.55 -14.13 21.01
N PHE A 422 6.82 -14.12 21.40
CA PHE A 422 7.85 -13.16 20.97
C PHE A 422 8.75 -13.67 19.84
N ALA A 423 8.48 -14.85 19.26
CA ALA A 423 9.37 -15.50 18.29
C ALA A 423 9.64 -14.59 17.08
N GLN A 424 8.62 -13.90 16.56
CA GLN A 424 8.73 -13.04 15.38
C GLN A 424 9.64 -11.81 15.58
N VAL A 425 9.89 -11.40 16.81
CA VAL A 425 10.82 -10.32 17.14
C VAL A 425 12.15 -10.82 17.73
N GLN A 426 12.47 -12.12 17.56
CA GLN A 426 13.71 -12.77 17.96
C GLN A 426 14.20 -13.77 16.88
N MET A 427 14.29 -13.29 15.62
CA MET A 427 14.55 -14.13 14.44
C MET A 427 16.04 -14.41 14.17
N LEU A 428 16.99 -13.71 14.83
CA LEU A 428 18.43 -13.90 14.56
C LEU A 428 18.87 -15.35 14.75
N LYS A 429 18.31 -16.03 15.74
CA LYS A 429 18.57 -17.44 16.00
C LYS A 429 18.01 -18.33 14.87
N VAL A 430 16.87 -17.98 14.30
CA VAL A 430 16.26 -18.69 13.18
C VAL A 430 17.17 -18.59 11.95
N PHE A 431 17.68 -17.40 11.63
CA PHE A 431 18.64 -17.24 10.53
C PHE A 431 19.92 -18.05 10.71
N GLU A 432 20.50 -18.07 11.93
CA GLU A 432 21.65 -18.93 12.22
C GLU A 432 21.35 -20.43 12.02
N ASN A 433 20.17 -20.89 12.42
CA ASN A 433 19.74 -22.26 12.22
C ASN A 433 19.59 -22.58 10.74
N LEU A 434 18.92 -21.70 9.97
CA LEU A 434 18.72 -21.88 8.53
C LEU A 434 20.05 -21.93 7.77
N LYS A 435 21.04 -21.07 8.11
CA LYS A 435 22.39 -21.11 7.51
C LYS A 435 23.08 -22.46 7.72
N ARG A 436 22.85 -23.13 8.85
CA ARG A 436 23.35 -24.48 9.07
C ARG A 436 22.57 -25.52 8.27
N ALA A 437 21.24 -25.38 8.25
CA ALA A 437 20.32 -26.31 7.60
C ALA A 437 20.50 -26.39 6.06
N VAL A 438 21.09 -25.37 5.42
CA VAL A 438 21.44 -25.39 3.97
C VAL A 438 22.24 -26.64 3.58
N ASN A 439 23.10 -27.11 4.47
CA ASN A 439 23.98 -28.28 4.20
C ASN A 439 23.40 -29.60 4.67
N GLU A 440 22.20 -29.63 5.27
CA GLU A 440 21.59 -30.79 5.90
C GLU A 440 20.42 -31.38 5.09
N GLY A 441 20.12 -30.84 3.91
CA GLY A 441 19.00 -31.28 3.06
C GLY A 441 17.63 -30.89 3.59
N TYR A 442 17.57 -29.88 4.46
CA TYR A 442 16.34 -29.39 5.09
C TYR A 442 15.36 -28.80 4.08
N PHE A 443 15.85 -27.96 3.18
CA PHE A 443 15.02 -27.31 2.16
C PHE A 443 14.44 -28.31 1.15
N GLU A 444 15.24 -29.30 0.73
CA GLU A 444 14.77 -30.39 -0.13
C GLU A 444 13.71 -31.25 0.56
N ALA A 445 13.84 -31.48 1.87
CA ALA A 445 12.83 -32.20 2.66
C ALA A 445 11.50 -31.42 2.76
N LEU A 446 11.53 -30.08 2.90
CA LEU A 446 10.34 -29.24 2.87
C LEU A 446 9.65 -29.29 1.50
N ILE A 447 10.39 -29.12 0.40
CA ILE A 447 9.86 -29.23 -0.98
C ILE A 447 9.18 -30.58 -1.17
N ARG A 448 9.86 -31.68 -0.82
CA ARG A 448 9.29 -33.02 -0.97
C ARG A 448 7.99 -33.18 -0.19
N ARG A 449 8.03 -32.83 1.10
CA ARG A 449 6.91 -33.07 2.02
C ARG A 449 5.69 -32.21 1.70
N TYR A 450 5.89 -30.91 1.46
CA TYR A 450 4.81 -29.95 1.42
C TYR A 450 4.40 -29.56 -0.02
N LEU A 451 5.33 -29.55 -0.99
CA LEU A 451 5.03 -29.13 -2.34
C LEU A 451 4.81 -30.29 -3.33
N LEU A 452 5.35 -31.51 -3.05
CA LEU A 452 5.23 -32.65 -3.96
C LEU A 452 4.30 -33.77 -3.45
N GLU A 453 4.45 -34.15 -2.16
CA GLU A 453 3.76 -35.31 -1.58
C GLU A 453 2.51 -34.93 -0.78
N ASN A 454 2.29 -33.66 -0.52
CA ASN A 454 1.12 -33.15 0.18
C ASN A 454 -0.12 -33.19 -0.73
N PRO A 455 -1.21 -33.87 -0.34
CA PRO A 455 -2.47 -33.85 -1.10
C PRO A 455 -3.31 -32.58 -0.82
N HIS A 456 -3.00 -31.84 0.26
CA HIS A 456 -3.74 -30.63 0.64
C HIS A 456 -3.30 -29.45 -0.21
N GLY A 457 -3.87 -29.34 -1.39
CA GLY A 457 -3.60 -28.28 -2.34
C GLY A 457 -4.78 -28.03 -3.26
N CYS A 458 -4.65 -26.98 -4.06
CA CYS A 458 -5.62 -26.57 -5.07
C CYS A 458 -4.89 -26.09 -6.33
N ILE A 459 -5.23 -26.66 -7.47
CA ILE A 459 -4.88 -26.11 -8.79
C ILE A 459 -6.05 -25.24 -9.20
N LEU A 460 -5.83 -23.93 -9.30
CA LEU A 460 -6.89 -23.00 -9.69
C LEU A 460 -6.59 -22.37 -11.04
N THR A 461 -7.57 -22.41 -11.92
CA THR A 461 -7.54 -21.80 -13.26
C THR A 461 -8.57 -20.67 -13.29
N LEU A 462 -8.12 -19.43 -13.47
CA LEU A 462 -9.00 -18.27 -13.60
C LEU A 462 -9.02 -17.83 -15.07
N VAL A 463 -10.18 -18.04 -15.73
CA VAL A 463 -10.35 -17.89 -17.20
C VAL A 463 -10.99 -16.54 -17.51
N PRO A 464 -10.44 -15.74 -18.43
CA PRO A 464 -11.06 -14.49 -18.85
C PRO A 464 -12.35 -14.72 -19.61
N LYS A 465 -13.34 -13.84 -19.40
CA LYS A 465 -14.63 -13.90 -20.10
C LYS A 465 -15.16 -12.53 -20.44
N LYS A 466 -15.36 -12.27 -21.73
CA LYS A 466 -16.00 -11.03 -22.22
C LYS A 466 -17.46 -10.97 -21.82
N GLY A 467 -17.96 -9.76 -21.57
CA GLY A 467 -19.35 -9.51 -21.24
C GLY A 467 -19.80 -9.99 -19.85
N LEU A 468 -18.94 -10.65 -19.07
CA LEU A 468 -19.31 -11.20 -17.77
C LEU A 468 -19.69 -10.10 -16.77
N ALA A 469 -19.00 -8.95 -16.79
CA ALA A 469 -19.34 -7.80 -15.93
C ALA A 469 -20.74 -7.26 -16.24
N ALA A 470 -21.03 -7.02 -17.52
CA ALA A 470 -22.34 -6.54 -17.97
C ALA A 470 -23.45 -7.57 -17.69
N GLN A 471 -23.15 -8.86 -17.84
CA GLN A 471 -24.10 -9.93 -17.50
C GLN A 471 -24.43 -9.90 -16.00
N ARG A 472 -23.43 -9.83 -15.12
CA ARG A 472 -23.62 -9.77 -13.66
C ARG A 472 -24.40 -8.52 -13.23
N GLU A 473 -24.11 -7.36 -13.84
CA GLU A 473 -24.84 -6.13 -13.58
C GLU A 473 -26.31 -6.24 -13.97
N LYS A 474 -26.59 -6.78 -15.16
CA LYS A 474 -27.96 -7.03 -15.63
C LYS A 474 -28.73 -8.03 -14.77
N GLU A 475 -28.09 -9.11 -14.34
CA GLU A 475 -28.68 -10.09 -13.41
C GLU A 475 -29.07 -9.44 -12.07
N LEU A 476 -28.21 -8.54 -11.56
CA LEU A 476 -28.47 -7.77 -10.35
C LEU A 476 -29.62 -6.78 -10.56
N GLU A 477 -29.65 -6.03 -11.66
CA GLU A 477 -30.76 -5.13 -12.01
C GLU A 477 -32.11 -5.88 -12.14
N GLU A 478 -32.10 -7.01 -12.83
CA GLU A 478 -33.31 -7.86 -12.97
C GLU A 478 -33.77 -8.40 -11.59
N LYS A 479 -32.86 -8.84 -10.71
CA LYS A 479 -33.17 -9.27 -9.33
C LYS A 479 -33.82 -8.13 -8.54
N LEU A 480 -33.22 -6.94 -8.56
CA LEU A 480 -33.72 -5.78 -7.83
C LEU A 480 -35.06 -5.27 -8.39
N GLU A 481 -35.23 -5.26 -9.69
CA GLU A 481 -36.51 -4.89 -10.34
C GLU A 481 -37.61 -5.90 -10.03
N ALA A 482 -37.31 -7.20 -10.05
CA ALA A 482 -38.27 -8.25 -9.64
C ALA A 482 -38.69 -8.07 -8.17
N TYR A 483 -37.72 -7.76 -7.29
CA TYR A 483 -37.98 -7.48 -5.87
C TYR A 483 -38.85 -6.21 -5.71
N ARG A 484 -38.46 -5.10 -6.36
CA ARG A 484 -39.25 -3.85 -6.35
C ARG A 484 -40.69 -4.07 -6.83
N SER A 485 -40.85 -4.81 -7.92
CA SER A 485 -42.17 -5.12 -8.50
C SER A 485 -43.05 -6.01 -7.61
N SER A 486 -42.42 -6.75 -6.66
CA SER A 486 -43.16 -7.60 -5.71
C SER A 486 -43.68 -6.82 -4.48
N LEU A 487 -43.19 -5.60 -4.26
CA LEU A 487 -43.55 -4.77 -3.12
C LEU A 487 -44.84 -4.00 -3.36
N SER A 488 -45.60 -3.79 -2.30
CA SER A 488 -46.75 -2.90 -2.29
C SER A 488 -46.35 -1.44 -2.36
N GLU A 489 -47.26 -0.56 -2.75
CA GLU A 489 -47.07 0.89 -2.76
C GLU A 489 -46.68 1.43 -1.35
N GLU A 490 -47.21 0.86 -0.29
CA GLU A 490 -46.87 1.19 1.10
C GLU A 490 -45.43 0.81 1.45
N GLU A 491 -44.96 -0.36 1.04
CA GLU A 491 -43.59 -0.83 1.23
C GLU A 491 -42.58 0.01 0.44
N LEU A 492 -42.93 0.36 -0.83
CA LEU A 492 -42.08 1.25 -1.64
C LEU A 492 -41.96 2.65 -1.00
N ASN A 493 -43.05 3.23 -0.55
CA ASN A 493 -43.03 4.52 0.15
C ASN A 493 -42.20 4.45 1.45
N THR A 494 -42.30 3.35 2.20
CA THR A 494 -41.49 3.11 3.39
C THR A 494 -39.99 3.03 3.05
N MET A 495 -39.62 2.42 1.92
CA MET A 495 -38.24 2.42 1.46
C MET A 495 -37.73 3.82 1.11
N VAL A 496 -38.54 4.60 0.39
CA VAL A 496 -38.21 6.02 0.07
C VAL A 496 -38.02 6.82 1.35
N GLU A 497 -38.92 6.67 2.35
CA GLU A 497 -38.81 7.34 3.63
C GLU A 497 -37.52 6.93 4.37
N LYS A 498 -37.14 5.64 4.36
CA LYS A 498 -35.90 5.13 4.94
C LYS A 498 -34.66 5.69 4.24
N THR A 499 -34.67 5.82 2.90
CA THR A 499 -33.60 6.45 2.14
C THR A 499 -33.43 7.91 2.55
N LYS A 500 -34.54 8.68 2.57
CA LYS A 500 -34.51 10.09 3.00
C LYS A 500 -34.10 10.27 4.46
N ALA A 501 -34.51 9.36 5.34
CA ALA A 501 -34.10 9.41 6.75
C ALA A 501 -32.59 9.17 6.91
N LEU A 502 -32.01 8.24 6.13
CA LEU A 502 -30.57 8.02 6.12
C LEU A 502 -29.81 9.25 5.57
N GLU A 503 -30.29 9.83 4.47
CA GLU A 503 -29.71 11.06 3.89
C GLU A 503 -29.78 12.21 4.91
N ALA A 504 -30.92 12.41 5.59
CA ALA A 504 -31.08 13.42 6.63
C ALA A 504 -30.14 13.17 7.83
N TYR A 505 -29.93 11.93 8.23
CA TYR A 505 -28.94 11.55 9.25
C TYR A 505 -27.53 11.93 8.81
N GLN A 506 -27.16 11.62 7.58
CA GLN A 506 -25.84 11.93 7.01
C GLN A 506 -25.61 13.45 6.90
N GLU A 507 -26.66 14.22 6.61
CA GLU A 507 -26.61 15.68 6.43
C GLU A 507 -26.71 16.48 7.73
N SER A 508 -27.23 15.90 8.80
CA SER A 508 -27.38 16.63 10.06
C SER A 508 -26.02 17.02 10.64
N ASP A 509 -25.94 18.23 11.19
CA ASP A 509 -24.74 18.68 11.90
C ASP A 509 -24.48 17.81 13.16
N GLU A 510 -23.23 17.77 13.61
CA GLU A 510 -22.88 17.16 14.90
C GLU A 510 -23.40 17.99 16.06
N ASP A 511 -23.77 17.35 17.16
CA ASP A 511 -24.11 18.02 18.40
C ASP A 511 -22.87 18.75 18.97
N PRO A 512 -22.91 20.07 19.16
CA PRO A 512 -21.77 20.82 19.72
C PRO A 512 -21.29 20.29 21.09
N GLU A 513 -22.22 19.80 21.95
CA GLU A 513 -21.84 19.20 23.24
C GLU A 513 -21.10 17.87 23.05
N ALA A 514 -21.44 17.08 22.01
CA ALA A 514 -20.74 15.85 21.67
C ALA A 514 -19.34 16.14 21.10
N LEU A 515 -19.18 17.18 20.29
CA LEU A 515 -17.87 17.60 19.77
C LEU A 515 -16.89 17.97 20.89
N GLU A 516 -17.39 18.55 22.01
CA GLU A 516 -16.55 18.88 23.16
C GLU A 516 -16.02 17.64 23.90
N CYS A 517 -16.68 16.48 23.78
CA CYS A 517 -16.24 15.23 24.42
C CYS A 517 -14.92 14.68 23.83
N ILE A 518 -14.59 14.99 22.56
CA ILE A 518 -13.35 14.53 21.94
C ILE A 518 -12.16 15.21 22.62
N PRO A 519 -11.23 14.44 23.22
CA PRO A 519 -10.05 15.00 23.84
C PRO A 519 -9.13 15.58 22.77
N MET A 520 -8.63 16.78 23.01
CA MET A 520 -7.87 17.53 22.00
C MET A 520 -6.61 18.15 22.62
N LEU A 521 -5.54 18.17 21.85
CA LEU A 521 -4.34 18.91 22.16
C LEU A 521 -4.56 20.42 22.02
N LYS A 522 -3.64 21.21 22.61
CA LYS A 522 -3.61 22.67 22.46
C LYS A 522 -2.54 23.06 21.44
N ARG A 523 -2.69 24.24 20.82
CA ARG A 523 -1.62 24.80 19.95
C ARG A 523 -0.26 24.90 20.64
N SER A 524 -0.24 25.07 22.00
CA SER A 524 0.99 25.09 22.79
C SER A 524 1.73 23.78 22.85
N ASP A 525 1.05 22.66 22.56
CA ASP A 525 1.62 21.31 22.58
C ASP A 525 2.35 20.97 21.27
N ILE A 526 2.22 21.84 20.27
CA ILE A 526 2.85 21.72 18.97
C ILE A 526 4.21 22.40 18.98
N LYS A 527 5.24 21.74 18.43
CA LYS A 527 6.56 22.35 18.22
C LYS A 527 6.45 23.51 17.23
N LYS A 528 7.04 24.65 17.57
CA LYS A 528 7.03 25.85 16.71
C LYS A 528 8.06 25.75 15.57
N GLU A 529 9.15 25.06 15.79
CA GLU A 529 10.24 24.91 14.86
C GLU A 529 9.94 23.80 13.86
N ALA A 530 10.19 24.07 12.58
CA ALA A 530 10.21 23.06 11.55
C ALA A 530 11.44 22.15 11.70
N GLY A 531 11.38 20.93 11.17
CA GLY A 531 12.55 20.05 11.13
C GLY A 531 13.64 20.60 10.21
N ASN A 532 14.90 20.26 10.47
CA ASN A 532 16.04 20.68 9.65
C ASN A 532 16.36 19.63 8.58
N PHE A 533 17.01 20.06 7.51
CA PHE A 533 17.63 19.18 6.53
C PHE A 533 19.08 18.86 6.93
N VAL A 534 19.49 17.62 6.66
CA VAL A 534 20.85 17.16 6.95
C VAL A 534 21.67 17.12 5.65
N ASN A 535 21.93 18.31 5.05
CA ASN A 535 22.71 18.45 3.82
C ASN A 535 24.06 19.10 4.10
N GLU A 536 25.15 18.40 3.78
CA GLU A 536 26.49 18.98 3.63
C GLU A 536 26.91 18.84 2.17
N GLU A 537 27.13 19.97 1.50
CA GLU A 537 27.58 20.01 0.12
C GLU A 537 29.11 19.87 0.07
N LEU A 538 29.56 18.79 -0.51
CA LEU A 538 30.96 18.46 -0.72
C LEU A 538 31.23 18.28 -2.22
N SER A 539 32.49 18.09 -2.61
CA SER A 539 32.89 17.81 -3.99
C SER A 539 33.84 16.60 -4.04
N VAL A 540 33.65 15.79 -5.08
CA VAL A 540 34.58 14.72 -5.45
C VAL A 540 34.94 14.91 -6.93
N ASP A 541 36.14 15.39 -7.22
CA ASP A 541 36.64 15.68 -8.57
C ASP A 541 35.58 16.44 -9.42
N ASP A 542 35.20 17.63 -8.94
CA ASP A 542 34.18 18.52 -9.53
C ASP A 542 32.74 18.00 -9.60
N SER A 543 32.47 16.77 -9.15
CA SER A 543 31.11 16.27 -9.01
C SER A 543 30.51 16.64 -7.65
N LEU A 544 29.24 17.02 -7.65
CA LEU A 544 28.47 17.27 -6.43
C LEU A 544 28.40 15.99 -5.58
N PHE A 545 28.77 16.13 -4.32
CA PHE A 545 28.59 15.08 -3.31
C PHE A 545 27.75 15.63 -2.15
N LEU A 546 26.49 15.20 -2.07
CA LEU A 546 25.62 15.53 -0.95
C LEU A 546 25.81 14.49 0.15
N TYR A 547 26.31 14.96 1.29
CA TYR A 547 26.49 14.14 2.48
C TYR A 547 25.38 14.43 3.49
N HIS A 548 24.82 13.37 4.04
CA HIS A 548 23.77 13.39 5.06
C HIS A 548 24.28 12.65 6.29
N GLU A 549 24.77 13.40 7.30
CA GLU A 549 25.28 12.83 8.53
C GLU A 549 24.11 12.35 9.41
N VAL A 550 23.89 11.05 9.44
CA VAL A 550 22.83 10.40 10.22
C VAL A 550 23.40 9.14 10.87
N CYS A 551 22.99 8.86 12.11
CA CYS A 551 23.28 7.57 12.75
C CYS A 551 22.49 6.47 12.02
N THR A 552 23.22 5.54 11.39
CA THR A 552 22.65 4.48 10.54
C THR A 552 22.99 3.08 11.04
N ASN A 553 23.56 2.98 12.23
CA ASN A 553 24.01 1.71 12.82
C ASN A 553 24.94 0.90 11.90
N GLY A 554 25.84 1.59 11.20
CA GLY A 554 26.85 0.95 10.35
C GLY A 554 26.36 0.58 8.93
N ILE A 555 25.17 1.05 8.50
CA ILE A 555 24.67 0.90 7.14
C ILE A 555 24.95 2.18 6.35
N GLY A 556 25.61 2.06 5.20
CA GLY A 556 25.76 3.16 4.23
C GLY A 556 24.69 3.09 3.16
N TYR A 557 23.98 4.21 2.95
CA TYR A 557 23.00 4.36 1.87
C TYR A 557 23.60 5.24 0.78
N VAL A 558 23.85 4.67 -0.37
CA VAL A 558 24.49 5.30 -1.52
C VAL A 558 23.48 5.52 -2.63
N ASP A 559 23.49 6.70 -3.22
CA ASP A 559 22.71 7.03 -4.41
C ASP A 559 23.63 7.72 -5.43
N LEU A 560 23.96 7.01 -6.51
CA LEU A 560 24.73 7.54 -7.64
C LEU A 560 23.74 8.05 -8.69
N MET A 561 23.77 9.35 -8.95
CA MET A 561 22.78 10.02 -9.80
C MET A 561 23.42 10.56 -11.07
N PHE A 562 22.69 10.51 -12.17
CA PHE A 562 23.12 10.97 -13.49
C PHE A 562 22.04 11.83 -14.13
N LYS A 563 22.38 13.07 -14.49
CA LYS A 563 21.44 13.98 -15.20
C LYS A 563 20.97 13.38 -16.51
N THR A 564 19.71 13.58 -16.82
CA THR A 564 19.08 13.09 -18.06
C THR A 564 18.64 14.20 -19.01
N ASP A 565 19.15 15.42 -18.81
CA ASP A 565 18.72 16.62 -19.57
C ASP A 565 19.06 16.55 -21.07
N SER A 566 19.98 15.66 -21.45
CA SER A 566 20.49 15.51 -22.82
C SER A 566 19.74 14.49 -23.67
N ILE A 567 18.72 13.79 -23.13
CA ILE A 567 17.95 12.80 -23.90
C ILE A 567 16.80 13.46 -24.69
N ALA A 568 16.45 12.87 -25.84
CA ALA A 568 15.30 13.31 -26.61
C ALA A 568 13.97 12.83 -26.00
N PRO A 569 12.82 13.52 -26.23
CA PRO A 569 11.52 13.06 -25.72
C PRO A 569 11.17 11.62 -26.10
N GLU A 570 11.53 11.17 -27.29
CA GLU A 570 11.25 9.83 -27.80
C GLU A 570 12.05 8.74 -27.04
N GLN A 571 13.10 9.13 -26.33
CA GLN A 571 13.94 8.22 -25.54
C GLN A 571 13.44 8.05 -24.10
N ILE A 572 12.49 8.88 -23.61
CA ILE A 572 11.98 8.81 -22.24
C ILE A 572 11.37 7.43 -21.91
N PRO A 573 10.55 6.82 -22.78
CA PRO A 573 10.03 5.48 -22.50
C PRO A 573 11.13 4.41 -22.43
N TYR A 574 12.18 4.56 -23.25
CA TYR A 574 13.35 3.66 -23.17
C TYR A 574 14.17 3.88 -21.89
N LEU A 575 14.19 5.11 -21.32
CA LEU A 575 14.76 5.35 -20.00
C LEU A 575 13.96 4.60 -18.92
N GLY A 576 12.62 4.59 -19.03
CA GLY A 576 11.73 3.79 -18.21
C GLY A 576 12.00 2.28 -18.31
N LEU A 577 12.40 1.80 -19.49
CA LEU A 577 12.80 0.41 -19.71
C LEU A 577 14.22 0.15 -19.15
N LEU A 578 15.18 1.04 -19.38
CA LEU A 578 16.58 0.89 -18.97
C LEU A 578 16.70 0.65 -17.45
N LYS A 579 15.94 1.39 -16.62
CA LYS A 579 15.93 1.20 -15.16
C LYS A 579 15.48 -0.20 -14.74
N SER A 580 14.70 -0.90 -15.58
CA SER A 580 14.21 -2.25 -15.35
C SER A 580 15.11 -3.34 -15.92
N VAL A 581 16.04 -2.97 -16.81
CA VAL A 581 16.97 -3.88 -17.47
C VAL A 581 18.30 -3.98 -16.72
N LEU A 582 18.85 -2.85 -16.27
CA LEU A 582 20.13 -2.83 -15.55
C LEU A 582 20.04 -3.55 -14.21
N GLY A 583 20.94 -4.50 -13.98
CA GLY A 583 20.93 -5.41 -12.84
C GLY A 583 20.14 -6.70 -13.06
N TYR A 584 19.40 -6.81 -14.18
CA TYR A 584 18.56 -7.97 -14.50
C TYR A 584 18.96 -8.68 -15.80
N VAL A 585 20.08 -8.30 -16.38
CA VAL A 585 20.74 -8.96 -17.53
C VAL A 585 22.13 -9.44 -17.15
N ASP A 586 22.69 -10.37 -17.92
CA ASP A 586 24.06 -10.84 -17.73
C ASP A 586 25.05 -9.68 -17.79
N THR A 587 26.14 -9.83 -17.05
CA THR A 587 27.33 -9.00 -17.14
C THR A 587 28.47 -9.80 -17.81
N LYS A 588 29.66 -9.23 -17.88
CA LYS A 588 30.85 -9.98 -18.32
C LYS A 588 31.28 -11.03 -17.31
N GLU A 589 31.07 -10.75 -16.00
CA GLU A 589 31.60 -11.59 -14.91
C GLU A 589 30.54 -12.60 -14.41
N HIS A 590 29.26 -12.22 -14.43
CA HIS A 590 28.16 -13.02 -13.84
C HIS A 590 26.98 -13.14 -14.80
N THR A 591 26.27 -14.26 -14.72
CA THR A 591 24.89 -14.34 -15.20
C THR A 591 24.00 -13.46 -14.32
N TYR A 592 22.84 -13.02 -14.83
CA TYR A 592 21.93 -12.15 -14.06
C TYR A 592 21.45 -12.81 -12.75
N GLY A 593 21.29 -14.12 -12.71
CA GLY A 593 20.94 -14.86 -11.49
C GLY A 593 22.10 -14.87 -10.48
N GLU A 594 23.33 -15.16 -10.93
CA GLU A 594 24.53 -15.09 -10.06
C GLU A 594 24.76 -13.68 -9.54
N LEU A 595 24.63 -12.65 -10.40
CA LEU A 595 24.77 -11.25 -10.02
C LEU A 595 23.81 -10.86 -8.91
N PHE A 596 22.54 -11.22 -9.06
CA PHE A 596 21.50 -10.92 -8.07
C PHE A 596 21.75 -11.62 -6.73
N ASN A 597 22.12 -12.90 -6.76
CA ASN A 597 22.45 -13.65 -5.56
C ASN A 597 23.71 -13.11 -4.86
N GLU A 598 24.77 -12.76 -5.60
CA GLU A 598 25.99 -12.16 -5.01
C GLU A 598 25.68 -10.80 -4.36
N ILE A 599 24.85 -9.95 -4.99
CA ILE A 599 24.41 -8.67 -4.41
C ILE A 599 23.66 -8.90 -3.10
N ASN A 600 22.66 -9.77 -3.06
CA ASN A 600 21.84 -10.01 -1.88
C ASN A 600 22.56 -10.79 -0.77
N ALA A 601 23.55 -11.62 -1.14
CA ALA A 601 24.41 -12.29 -0.15
C ALA A 601 25.33 -11.32 0.62
N ASN A 602 25.64 -10.15 0.06
CA ASN A 602 26.65 -9.26 0.62
C ASN A 602 26.15 -7.84 0.94
N THR A 603 24.97 -7.45 0.45
CA THR A 603 24.46 -6.08 0.58
C THR A 603 22.98 -6.08 0.90
N GLY A 604 22.40 -4.92 1.15
CA GLY A 604 20.96 -4.72 1.25
C GLY A 604 20.25 -4.50 -0.11
N GLY A 605 20.94 -4.81 -1.22
CA GLY A 605 20.43 -4.68 -2.58
C GLY A 605 20.99 -3.50 -3.36
N ILE A 606 20.87 -3.60 -4.70
CA ILE A 606 21.13 -2.53 -5.67
C ILE A 606 19.89 -2.37 -6.53
N ASN A 607 19.48 -1.13 -6.78
CA ASN A 607 18.30 -0.81 -7.57
C ASN A 607 18.58 0.38 -8.51
N CYS A 608 18.18 0.26 -9.78
CA CYS A 608 18.18 1.36 -10.73
C CYS A 608 16.80 2.04 -10.76
N GLY A 609 16.78 3.38 -10.85
CA GLY A 609 15.57 4.16 -10.85
C GLY A 609 15.69 5.46 -11.63
N VAL A 610 14.62 6.21 -11.72
CA VAL A 610 14.63 7.60 -12.20
C VAL A 610 13.92 8.45 -11.17
N GLU A 611 14.61 9.48 -10.69
CA GLU A 611 14.07 10.47 -9.76
C GLU A 611 13.77 11.76 -10.52
N VAL A 612 12.65 12.39 -10.20
CA VAL A 612 12.21 13.63 -10.85
C VAL A 612 11.93 14.66 -9.77
N PHE A 613 12.65 15.78 -9.81
CA PHE A 613 12.58 16.85 -8.85
C PHE A 613 11.97 18.10 -9.50
N ASP A 614 10.81 18.55 -9.00
CA ASP A 614 10.21 19.81 -9.40
C ASP A 614 10.91 20.99 -8.71
N ARG A 615 10.88 22.14 -9.37
CA ARG A 615 11.37 23.37 -8.74
C ARG A 615 10.22 24.05 -7.99
N ALA A 616 10.41 24.32 -6.70
CA ALA A 616 9.41 24.99 -5.88
C ALA A 616 9.06 26.42 -6.36
N ASP A 617 9.98 27.06 -7.08
CA ASP A 617 9.88 28.42 -7.60
C ASP A 617 9.49 28.51 -9.09
N SER A 618 9.31 27.38 -9.79
CA SER A 618 8.98 27.32 -11.22
C SER A 618 7.80 26.38 -11.51
N THR A 619 7.00 26.75 -12.51
CA THR A 619 5.90 25.90 -13.01
C THR A 619 6.32 25.02 -14.20
N GLU A 620 7.51 25.20 -14.74
CA GLU A 620 7.98 24.56 -15.97
C GLU A 620 9.30 23.78 -15.76
N GLU A 621 10.15 24.23 -14.81
CA GLU A 621 11.45 23.64 -14.59
C GLU A 621 11.39 22.43 -13.66
N PHE A 622 12.03 21.36 -14.08
CA PHE A 622 12.25 20.16 -13.28
C PHE A 622 13.61 19.55 -13.61
N GLN A 623 14.10 18.68 -12.77
CA GLN A 623 15.33 17.92 -12.99
C GLN A 623 15.02 16.42 -12.90
N ALA A 624 15.33 15.67 -13.92
CA ALA A 624 15.23 14.21 -13.92
C ALA A 624 16.64 13.59 -13.88
N MET A 625 16.79 12.56 -13.07
CA MET A 625 18.06 11.86 -12.87
C MET A 625 17.86 10.36 -12.91
N PHE A 626 18.68 9.68 -13.69
CA PHE A 626 18.85 8.24 -13.54
C PHE A 626 19.65 7.97 -12.28
N SER A 627 19.15 7.09 -11.40
CA SER A 627 19.78 6.78 -10.12
C SER A 627 20.11 5.29 -9.99
N VAL A 628 21.27 5.01 -9.39
CA VAL A 628 21.68 3.67 -8.97
C VAL A 628 21.87 3.70 -7.46
N ARG A 629 20.91 3.11 -6.78
CA ARG A 629 20.84 3.10 -5.31
C ARG A 629 21.31 1.77 -4.76
N GLY A 630 22.10 1.83 -3.70
CA GLY A 630 22.53 0.65 -2.99
C GLY A 630 22.70 0.93 -1.50
N LYS A 631 22.58 -0.12 -0.70
CA LYS A 631 22.84 -0.06 0.73
C LYS A 631 23.62 -1.28 1.19
N ALA A 632 24.57 -1.06 2.10
CA ALA A 632 25.39 -2.12 2.65
C ALA A 632 25.97 -1.73 4.02
N LEU A 633 26.38 -2.73 4.78
CA LEU A 633 27.23 -2.47 5.96
C LEU A 633 28.53 -1.79 5.52
N TYR A 634 29.10 -0.93 6.36
CA TYR A 634 30.36 -0.19 6.04
C TYR A 634 31.49 -1.13 5.60
N THR A 635 31.56 -2.33 6.18
CA THR A 635 32.55 -3.36 5.82
C THR A 635 32.33 -3.98 4.43
N LYS A 636 31.18 -3.70 3.79
CA LYS A 636 30.78 -4.23 2.48
C LYS A 636 30.64 -3.14 1.41
N LEU A 637 30.97 -1.89 1.70
CA LEU A 637 30.89 -0.80 0.73
C LEU A 637 31.76 -1.03 -0.50
N ASP A 638 32.97 -1.54 -0.33
CA ASP A 638 33.85 -1.89 -1.48
C ASP A 638 33.17 -2.90 -2.44
N PHE A 639 32.49 -3.91 -1.87
CA PHE A 639 31.76 -4.89 -2.65
C PHE A 639 30.54 -4.25 -3.36
N LEU A 640 29.77 -3.42 -2.65
CA LEU A 640 28.64 -2.69 -3.21
C LEU A 640 29.04 -1.89 -4.46
N PHE A 641 30.08 -1.07 -4.34
CA PHE A 641 30.57 -0.24 -5.44
C PHE A 641 31.14 -1.07 -6.59
N LYS A 642 31.80 -2.19 -6.30
CA LYS A 642 32.24 -3.13 -7.34
C LYS A 642 31.07 -3.67 -8.16
N MET A 643 29.98 -4.09 -7.52
CA MET A 643 28.77 -4.58 -8.22
C MET A 643 28.10 -3.47 -9.02
N ILE A 644 28.03 -2.25 -8.48
CA ILE A 644 27.50 -1.09 -9.23
C ILE A 644 28.34 -0.84 -10.51
N GLN A 645 29.67 -0.83 -10.39
CA GLN A 645 30.56 -0.66 -11.56
C GLN A 645 30.38 -1.77 -12.58
N GLU A 646 30.20 -3.01 -12.15
CA GLU A 646 29.94 -4.14 -13.03
C GLU A 646 28.63 -3.97 -13.80
N ILE A 647 27.54 -3.58 -13.11
CA ILE A 647 26.22 -3.31 -13.73
C ILE A 647 26.36 -2.18 -14.77
N LEU A 648 26.99 -1.06 -14.41
CA LEU A 648 27.08 0.10 -15.29
C LEU A 648 27.98 -0.11 -16.51
N ASN A 649 29.09 -0.87 -16.37
CA ASN A 649 30.13 -0.94 -17.40
C ASN A 649 30.11 -2.25 -18.21
N SER A 650 29.39 -3.28 -17.76
CA SER A 650 29.50 -4.60 -18.38
C SER A 650 28.20 -5.36 -18.61
N SER A 651 27.04 -4.73 -18.41
CA SER A 651 25.74 -5.32 -18.73
C SER A 651 25.61 -5.67 -20.21
N LYS A 652 25.18 -6.89 -20.53
CA LYS A 652 24.96 -7.41 -21.86
C LYS A 652 23.52 -7.20 -22.29
N LEU A 653 23.29 -6.25 -23.17
CA LEU A 653 21.96 -5.90 -23.68
C LEU A 653 21.53 -6.73 -24.90
N GLU A 654 22.43 -7.57 -25.44
CA GLU A 654 22.22 -8.33 -26.66
C GLU A 654 21.35 -9.58 -26.50
N ASP A 655 21.11 -10.04 -25.27
CA ASP A 655 20.23 -11.17 -25.02
C ASP A 655 18.76 -10.75 -25.20
N THR A 656 18.31 -10.83 -26.46
CA THR A 656 16.95 -10.42 -26.83
C THR A 656 15.85 -11.31 -26.20
N LYS A 657 16.16 -12.58 -25.87
CA LYS A 657 15.23 -13.44 -25.15
C LYS A 657 14.99 -12.89 -23.74
N ARG A 658 16.07 -12.61 -23.02
CA ARG A 658 15.99 -12.05 -21.68
C ARG A 658 15.34 -10.67 -21.67
N LEU A 659 15.64 -9.84 -22.66
CA LEU A 659 15.04 -8.53 -22.81
C LEU A 659 13.51 -8.62 -23.02
N TYR A 660 13.05 -9.60 -23.83
CA TYR A 660 11.61 -9.86 -23.97
C TYR A 660 10.94 -10.27 -22.66
N GLU A 661 11.54 -11.18 -21.88
CA GLU A 661 11.03 -11.60 -20.58
C GLU A 661 10.86 -10.40 -19.63
N ILE A 662 11.84 -9.49 -19.61
CA ILE A 662 11.78 -8.25 -18.80
C ILE A 662 10.63 -7.35 -19.28
N ILE A 663 10.49 -7.12 -20.59
CA ILE A 663 9.44 -6.29 -21.19
C ILE A 663 8.05 -6.86 -20.85
N ALA A 664 7.85 -8.16 -20.98
CA ALA A 664 6.58 -8.82 -20.67
C ALA A 664 6.23 -8.68 -19.17
N SER A 665 7.19 -8.88 -18.28
CA SER A 665 7.01 -8.70 -16.84
C SER A 665 6.75 -7.22 -16.46
N VAL A 666 7.45 -6.28 -17.09
CA VAL A 666 7.22 -4.82 -16.89
C VAL A 666 5.81 -4.44 -17.33
N LYS A 667 5.34 -4.92 -18.48
CA LYS A 667 3.97 -4.69 -18.97
C LYS A 667 2.94 -5.23 -17.97
N SER A 668 3.10 -6.49 -17.53
CA SER A 668 2.18 -7.12 -16.58
C SER A 668 2.06 -6.30 -15.29
N ARG A 669 3.17 -5.91 -14.69
CA ARG A 669 3.19 -5.09 -13.47
C ARG A 669 2.63 -3.68 -13.68
N ALA A 670 2.93 -3.05 -14.82
CA ALA A 670 2.38 -1.74 -15.16
C ALA A 670 0.86 -1.80 -15.29
N GLN A 671 0.30 -2.84 -15.91
CA GLN A 671 -1.16 -3.04 -16.02
C GLN A 671 -1.83 -3.15 -14.66
N VAL A 672 -1.27 -3.95 -13.74
CA VAL A 672 -1.76 -4.07 -12.35
C VAL A 672 -1.73 -2.72 -11.64
N ASN A 673 -0.62 -2.00 -11.73
CA ASN A 673 -0.46 -0.70 -11.08
C ASN A 673 -1.44 0.36 -11.62
N LEU A 674 -1.65 0.42 -12.94
CA LEU A 674 -2.55 1.40 -13.55
C LEU A 674 -4.01 1.21 -13.12
N THR A 675 -4.44 -0.03 -12.90
CA THR A 675 -5.80 -0.34 -12.45
C THR A 675 -5.93 -0.28 -10.93
N GLY A 676 -5.01 -0.87 -10.18
CA GLY A 676 -5.01 -0.89 -8.71
C GLY A 676 -4.84 0.51 -8.09
N ALA A 677 -3.97 1.35 -8.68
CA ALA A 677 -3.76 2.74 -8.29
C ALA A 677 -4.41 3.72 -9.28
N GLY A 678 -5.62 3.44 -9.76
CA GLY A 678 -6.30 4.22 -10.79
C GLY A 678 -6.45 5.72 -10.47
N HIS A 679 -6.56 6.09 -9.20
CA HIS A 679 -6.56 7.48 -8.75
C HIS A 679 -5.23 8.20 -9.05
N SER A 680 -4.10 7.60 -8.73
CA SER A 680 -2.77 8.17 -9.02
C SER A 680 -2.51 8.20 -10.53
N THR A 681 -2.95 7.17 -11.25
CA THR A 681 -2.89 7.08 -12.71
C THR A 681 -3.66 8.24 -13.36
N ALA A 682 -4.90 8.49 -12.92
CA ALA A 682 -5.74 9.57 -13.45
C ALA A 682 -5.16 10.96 -13.12
N VAL A 683 -4.65 11.17 -11.90
CA VAL A 683 -4.00 12.44 -11.49
C VAL A 683 -2.75 12.70 -12.32
N LEU A 684 -1.84 11.72 -12.47
CA LEU A 684 -0.63 11.87 -13.27
C LEU A 684 -0.96 12.24 -14.72
N ARG A 685 -1.91 11.49 -15.32
CA ARG A 685 -2.31 11.73 -16.71
C ARG A 685 -2.96 13.12 -16.91
N ALA A 686 -3.86 13.54 -16.02
CA ALA A 686 -4.49 14.86 -16.09
C ALA A 686 -3.47 15.99 -15.88
N THR A 687 -2.51 15.83 -14.96
CA THR A 687 -1.45 16.81 -14.71
C THR A 687 -0.50 16.94 -15.91
N ALA A 688 -0.23 15.83 -16.61
CA ALA A 688 0.62 15.79 -17.81
C ALA A 688 0.07 16.64 -18.98
N TYR A 689 -1.22 17.03 -18.96
CA TYR A 689 -1.77 17.90 -20.00
C TYR A 689 -1.18 19.32 -19.99
N SER A 690 -0.56 19.73 -18.89
CA SER A 690 0.00 21.08 -18.74
C SER A 690 1.32 21.17 -17.99
N SER A 691 1.80 20.09 -17.38
CA SER A 691 3.06 20.03 -16.65
C SER A 691 4.10 19.21 -17.42
N PRO A 692 5.24 19.81 -17.82
CA PRO A 692 6.32 19.09 -18.48
C PRO A 692 6.90 17.96 -17.60
N MET A 693 6.98 18.18 -16.29
CA MET A 693 7.41 17.16 -15.33
C MET A 693 6.45 15.96 -15.31
N ALA A 694 5.15 16.22 -15.19
CA ALA A 694 4.16 15.14 -15.17
C ALA A 694 4.08 14.41 -16.53
N ALA A 695 4.27 15.13 -17.64
CA ALA A 695 4.39 14.53 -18.98
C ALA A 695 5.61 13.59 -19.07
N PHE A 696 6.76 14.01 -18.54
CA PHE A 696 7.94 13.15 -18.42
C PHE A 696 7.65 11.88 -17.59
N GLN A 697 7.00 12.05 -16.45
CA GLN A 697 6.65 10.92 -15.58
C GLN A 697 5.63 9.97 -16.22
N ASP A 698 4.65 10.50 -16.97
CA ASP A 698 3.65 9.69 -17.67
C ASP A 698 4.31 8.85 -18.80
N GLU A 699 5.23 9.44 -19.57
CA GLU A 699 5.99 8.74 -20.62
C GLU A 699 7.02 7.75 -20.05
N MET A 700 7.43 7.88 -18.79
CA MET A 700 8.41 7.01 -18.14
C MET A 700 7.76 5.88 -17.29
N ALA A 701 6.56 6.07 -16.76
CA ALA A 701 5.95 5.16 -15.80
C ALA A 701 4.40 5.17 -15.76
N GLY A 702 3.73 6.08 -16.48
CA GLY A 702 2.27 6.22 -16.50
C GLY A 702 1.61 5.52 -17.68
N ILE A 703 0.46 6.04 -18.11
CA ILE A 703 -0.30 5.51 -19.25
C ILE A 703 0.50 5.58 -20.56
N GLY A 704 1.23 6.69 -20.79
CA GLY A 704 2.09 6.84 -21.96
C GLY A 704 3.16 5.73 -22.04
N TYR A 705 3.82 5.45 -20.90
CA TYR A 705 4.78 4.35 -20.80
C TYR A 705 4.15 2.98 -21.03
N TYR A 706 2.98 2.72 -20.45
CA TYR A 706 2.27 1.46 -20.66
C TYR A 706 1.95 1.21 -22.15
N GLN A 707 1.43 2.23 -22.83
CA GLN A 707 1.12 2.14 -24.27
C GLN A 707 2.38 1.88 -25.12
N PHE A 708 3.52 2.47 -24.73
CA PHE A 708 4.80 2.20 -25.38
C PHE A 708 5.23 0.74 -25.17
N ILE A 709 5.21 0.26 -23.92
CA ILE A 709 5.62 -1.12 -23.57
C ILE A 709 4.69 -2.16 -24.22
N GLU A 710 3.38 -1.92 -24.21
CA GLU A 710 2.39 -2.80 -24.86
C GLU A 710 2.69 -2.95 -26.37
N LYS A 711 2.94 -1.84 -27.04
CA LYS A 711 3.32 -1.84 -28.46
C LYS A 711 4.70 -2.49 -28.70
N LEU A 712 5.66 -2.22 -27.81
CA LEU A 712 6.99 -2.79 -27.92
C LEU A 712 6.97 -4.31 -27.75
N GLU A 713 6.19 -4.83 -26.78
CA GLU A 713 6.05 -6.28 -26.58
C GLU A 713 5.41 -6.94 -27.80
N LYS A 714 4.34 -6.36 -28.35
CA LYS A 714 3.65 -6.87 -29.54
C LYS A 714 4.54 -6.93 -30.78
N ASP A 715 5.34 -5.89 -30.99
CA ASP A 715 6.20 -5.74 -32.19
C ASP A 715 7.66 -6.16 -31.91
N PHE A 716 7.96 -6.83 -30.80
CA PHE A 716 9.32 -7.01 -30.30
C PHE A 716 10.24 -7.72 -31.28
N ASP A 717 9.79 -8.78 -31.95
CA ASP A 717 10.61 -9.50 -32.92
C ASP A 717 11.12 -8.62 -34.07
N GLN A 718 10.40 -7.56 -34.41
CA GLN A 718 10.74 -6.61 -35.45
C GLN A 718 11.59 -5.45 -34.90
N ARG A 719 11.53 -5.15 -33.60
CA ARG A 719 12.14 -3.97 -32.97
C ARG A 719 13.28 -4.31 -32.00
N LYS A 720 13.63 -5.57 -31.83
CA LYS A 720 14.61 -5.99 -30.82
C LYS A 720 16.00 -5.38 -31.02
N GLU A 721 16.49 -5.29 -32.29
CA GLU A 721 17.77 -4.66 -32.59
C GLU A 721 17.73 -3.14 -32.33
N GLU A 722 16.65 -2.45 -32.74
CA GLU A 722 16.40 -1.04 -32.43
C GLU A 722 16.41 -0.79 -30.94
N THR A 723 15.70 -1.65 -30.18
CA THR A 723 15.59 -1.55 -28.71
C THR A 723 16.97 -1.67 -28.05
N VAL A 724 17.76 -2.64 -28.45
CA VAL A 724 19.15 -2.81 -27.94
C VAL A 724 20.00 -1.58 -28.22
N GLU A 725 19.94 -1.05 -29.44
CA GLU A 725 20.69 0.15 -29.82
C GLU A 725 20.27 1.40 -29.03
N GLU A 726 18.97 1.61 -28.82
CA GLU A 726 18.48 2.75 -28.03
C GLU A 726 18.87 2.64 -26.54
N LEU A 727 18.84 1.45 -25.96
CA LEU A 727 19.32 1.25 -24.58
C LEU A 727 20.83 1.50 -24.48
N ARG A 728 21.64 1.05 -25.44
CA ARG A 728 23.08 1.33 -25.48
C ARG A 728 23.36 2.81 -25.65
N ARG A 729 22.59 3.47 -26.50
CA ARG A 729 22.72 4.90 -26.76
C ARG A 729 22.42 5.69 -25.47
N LEU A 730 21.34 5.38 -24.79
CA LEU A 730 20.97 5.99 -23.50
C LEU A 730 22.07 5.80 -22.45
N MET A 731 22.64 4.60 -22.33
CA MET A 731 23.74 4.39 -21.38
C MET A 731 24.93 5.30 -21.67
N LYS A 732 25.31 5.48 -22.95
CA LYS A 732 26.41 6.39 -23.35
C LYS A 732 26.08 7.86 -23.11
N GLU A 733 24.84 8.27 -23.31
CA GLU A 733 24.39 9.65 -23.13
C GLU A 733 24.24 10.04 -21.65
N ILE A 734 23.88 9.10 -20.79
CA ILE A 734 23.55 9.35 -19.37
C ILE A 734 24.74 9.06 -18.47
N LEU A 735 25.39 7.89 -18.60
CA LEU A 735 26.46 7.41 -17.71
C LEU A 735 27.81 8.08 -18.01
N ARG A 736 27.90 9.38 -17.66
CA ARG A 736 29.01 10.26 -18.01
C ARG A 736 29.53 11.03 -16.80
N PRO A 737 30.83 11.36 -16.77
CA PRO A 737 31.40 12.13 -15.65
C PRO A 737 30.71 13.48 -15.41
N GLU A 738 30.32 14.18 -16.47
CA GLU A 738 29.66 15.51 -16.39
C GLU A 738 28.21 15.44 -15.89
N ASN A 739 27.57 14.28 -15.95
CA ASN A 739 26.22 14.06 -15.43
C ASN A 739 26.21 13.53 -13.99
N PHE A 740 27.39 13.12 -13.48
CA PHE A 740 27.54 12.34 -12.27
C PHE A 740 27.44 13.19 -11.00
N MET A 741 26.63 12.73 -10.06
CA MET A 741 26.45 13.28 -8.71
C MET A 741 26.26 12.13 -7.72
N ILE A 742 26.53 12.41 -6.44
CA ILE A 742 26.44 11.44 -5.37
C ILE A 742 25.58 12.00 -4.24
N SER A 743 24.70 11.18 -3.67
CA SER A 743 24.09 11.40 -2.37
C SER A 743 24.45 10.23 -1.45
N TYR A 744 24.92 10.53 -0.25
CA TYR A 744 25.33 9.53 0.71
C TYR A 744 24.79 9.83 2.10
N THR A 745 24.06 8.85 2.69
CA THR A 745 23.58 8.90 4.07
C THR A 745 24.35 7.88 4.91
N GLY A 746 24.98 8.34 5.99
CA GLY A 746 25.76 7.50 6.89
C GLY A 746 26.55 8.31 7.91
N GLU A 747 27.28 7.61 8.78
CA GLU A 747 28.15 8.24 9.76
C GLU A 747 29.48 8.65 9.13
N LYS A 748 30.13 9.63 9.75
CA LYS A 748 31.37 10.27 9.27
C LYS A 748 32.55 9.30 9.05
N GLU A 749 32.60 8.20 9.79
CA GLU A 749 33.70 7.23 9.71
C GLU A 749 33.81 6.55 8.33
N SER A 750 32.70 6.41 7.59
CA SER A 750 32.63 5.78 6.26
C SER A 750 32.79 6.78 5.10
N LEU A 751 32.71 8.10 5.37
CA LEU A 751 32.63 9.15 4.35
C LEU A 751 33.84 9.13 3.38
N GLU A 752 35.05 9.08 3.88
CA GLU A 752 36.26 9.09 3.03
C GLU A 752 36.38 7.82 2.18
N THR A 753 35.89 6.68 2.68
CA THR A 753 35.82 5.44 1.91
C THR A 753 34.85 5.62 0.74
N VAL A 754 33.64 6.15 0.99
CA VAL A 754 32.62 6.37 -0.05
C VAL A 754 33.10 7.38 -1.10
N LYS A 755 33.77 8.48 -0.71
CA LYS A 755 34.35 9.44 -1.65
C LYS A 755 35.36 8.79 -2.61
N LYS A 756 36.26 7.97 -2.07
CA LYS A 756 37.25 7.24 -2.88
C LYS A 756 36.59 6.26 -3.85
N LEU A 757 35.58 5.52 -3.39
CA LEU A 757 34.85 4.56 -4.21
C LEU A 757 34.01 5.26 -5.31
N ALA A 758 33.38 6.38 -4.98
CA ALA A 758 32.64 7.20 -5.95
C ALA A 758 33.56 7.77 -7.05
N LEU A 759 34.77 8.20 -6.69
CA LEU A 759 35.78 8.63 -7.67
C LEU A 759 36.12 7.50 -8.64
N SER A 760 36.33 6.27 -8.13
CA SER A 760 36.59 5.10 -8.98
C SER A 760 35.45 4.77 -9.94
N VAL A 761 34.18 4.98 -9.52
CA VAL A 761 33.03 4.86 -10.47
C VAL A 761 33.12 5.93 -11.54
N LYS A 762 33.36 7.19 -11.19
CA LYS A 762 33.44 8.32 -12.12
C LYS A 762 34.51 8.12 -13.18
N GLU A 763 35.69 7.63 -12.79
CA GLU A 763 36.80 7.32 -13.69
C GLU A 763 36.47 6.23 -14.73
N GLY A 764 35.52 5.34 -14.42
CA GLY A 764 35.04 4.28 -15.31
C GLY A 764 33.92 4.67 -16.28
N LEU A 765 33.38 5.91 -16.18
CA LEU A 765 32.27 6.36 -17.02
C LEU A 765 32.68 6.70 -18.46
N CYS A 766 31.70 6.67 -19.37
CA CYS A 766 31.89 6.95 -20.78
C CYS A 766 32.28 8.41 -21.06
N THR A 767 33.33 8.63 -21.84
CA THR A 767 33.79 9.97 -22.24
C THR A 767 33.72 10.18 -23.76
N ASP A 768 33.18 9.20 -24.52
CA ASP A 768 33.02 9.31 -25.97
C ASP A 768 32.14 10.52 -26.32
N PRO A 769 32.39 11.23 -27.43
CA PRO A 769 31.51 12.30 -27.87
C PRO A 769 30.09 11.79 -28.14
N VAL A 770 29.09 12.53 -27.67
CA VAL A 770 27.66 12.24 -27.91
C VAL A 770 26.95 13.49 -28.43
N GLU A 771 25.96 13.30 -29.31
CA GLU A 771 25.03 14.38 -29.68
C GLU A 771 24.08 14.60 -28.50
N ARG A 772 23.96 15.85 -28.04
CA ARG A 772 23.05 16.23 -27.00
C ARG A 772 21.74 16.73 -27.59
N SER A 773 20.65 16.13 -27.19
CA SER A 773 19.28 16.60 -27.43
C SER A 773 18.81 17.49 -26.28
N GLN A 774 17.66 18.12 -26.43
CA GLN A 774 16.99 18.82 -25.35
C GLN A 774 15.69 18.08 -25.03
N ASN A 775 15.49 17.77 -23.77
CA ASN A 775 14.26 17.20 -23.28
C ASN A 775 13.18 18.30 -23.22
N LYS A 776 12.52 18.58 -24.34
CA LYS A 776 11.46 19.56 -24.43
C LYS A 776 10.14 18.88 -24.78
N LEU A 777 9.36 18.58 -23.75
CA LEU A 777 8.05 17.97 -23.91
C LEU A 777 6.98 19.00 -24.25
N THR A 778 6.07 18.63 -25.14
CA THR A 778 4.90 19.45 -25.50
C THR A 778 3.68 18.91 -24.76
N CYS A 779 3.13 19.71 -23.85
CA CYS A 779 1.92 19.40 -23.13
C CYS A 779 0.68 19.80 -23.95
N THR A 780 -0.32 18.94 -23.99
CA THR A 780 -1.58 19.18 -24.70
C THR A 780 -2.77 18.70 -23.85
N LYS A 781 -3.76 19.57 -23.66
CA LYS A 781 -5.00 19.19 -22.97
C LYS A 781 -5.78 18.17 -23.80
N LYS A 782 -6.19 17.06 -23.16
CA LYS A 782 -6.88 15.96 -23.83
C LYS A 782 -8.21 15.55 -23.18
N ASN A 783 -8.40 15.78 -21.90
CA ASN A 783 -9.57 15.33 -21.12
C ASN A 783 -9.99 13.90 -21.49
N GLU A 784 -9.22 12.91 -21.05
CA GLU A 784 -9.34 11.51 -21.46
C GLU A 784 -10.15 10.68 -20.47
N GLY A 785 -10.94 9.75 -20.98
CA GLY A 785 -11.56 8.67 -20.22
C GLY A 785 -10.98 7.31 -20.63
N PHE A 786 -10.48 6.55 -19.67
CA PHE A 786 -9.91 5.22 -19.87
C PHE A 786 -10.85 4.16 -19.33
N LYS A 787 -11.38 3.33 -20.23
CA LYS A 787 -12.29 2.23 -19.92
C LYS A 787 -11.53 1.05 -19.35
N THR A 788 -12.10 0.44 -18.31
CA THR A 788 -11.66 -0.81 -17.71
C THR A 788 -12.84 -1.77 -17.52
N SER A 789 -12.58 -3.02 -17.22
CA SER A 789 -13.59 -4.01 -16.81
C SER A 789 -14.11 -3.80 -15.38
N GLY A 790 -13.51 -2.85 -14.62
CA GLY A 790 -13.91 -2.50 -13.27
C GLY A 790 -15.30 -1.86 -13.18
N GLN A 791 -15.90 -1.90 -11.99
CA GLN A 791 -17.24 -1.33 -11.73
C GLN A 791 -17.21 0.02 -11.01
N VAL A 792 -16.02 0.56 -10.73
CA VAL A 792 -15.81 1.82 -10.02
C VAL A 792 -15.02 2.79 -10.88
N GLN A 793 -15.05 4.08 -10.49
CA GLN A 793 -14.36 5.14 -11.17
C GLN A 793 -13.26 5.74 -10.29
N TYR A 794 -12.26 6.32 -10.95
CA TYR A 794 -11.26 7.21 -10.40
C TYR A 794 -11.33 8.51 -11.19
N VAL A 795 -11.89 9.54 -10.59
CA VAL A 795 -12.19 10.81 -11.28
C VAL A 795 -11.21 11.87 -10.82
N ALA A 796 -10.27 12.27 -11.67
CA ALA A 796 -9.27 13.29 -11.37
C ALA A 796 -9.55 14.59 -12.12
N GLN A 797 -9.44 15.72 -11.41
CA GLN A 797 -9.39 17.06 -11.98
C GLN A 797 -8.15 17.78 -11.45
N THR A 798 -7.37 18.39 -12.35
CA THR A 798 -6.08 19.02 -12.02
C THR A 798 -5.98 20.44 -12.57
N GLY A 799 -5.02 21.20 -12.04
CA GLY A 799 -4.70 22.54 -12.53
C GLY A 799 -3.44 23.09 -11.86
N ASN A 800 -3.04 24.30 -12.25
CA ASN A 800 -1.90 24.99 -11.65
C ASN A 800 -2.25 26.46 -11.41
N PHE A 801 -2.40 26.84 -10.15
CA PHE A 801 -2.79 28.19 -9.74
C PHE A 801 -1.67 29.23 -9.96
N LYS A 802 -0.39 28.84 -9.91
CA LYS A 802 0.73 29.77 -10.18
C LYS A 802 0.72 30.26 -11.63
N LYS A 803 0.24 29.46 -12.57
CA LYS A 803 0.06 29.89 -13.98
C LYS A 803 -0.97 31.03 -14.11
N LYS A 804 -1.76 31.30 -13.05
CA LYS A 804 -2.67 32.47 -12.96
C LYS A 804 -2.11 33.61 -12.09
N GLY A 805 -0.86 33.50 -11.63
CA GLY A 805 -0.20 34.53 -10.83
C GLY A 805 -0.53 34.46 -9.33
N LEU A 806 -1.12 33.36 -8.86
CA LEU A 806 -1.43 33.13 -7.45
C LEU A 806 -0.26 32.45 -6.75
N GLU A 807 -0.07 32.76 -5.46
CA GLU A 807 1.06 32.26 -4.68
C GLU A 807 0.68 31.11 -3.74
N TYR A 808 1.66 30.23 -3.46
CA TYR A 808 1.51 29.18 -2.48
C TYR A 808 1.56 29.72 -1.05
N THR A 809 0.70 29.23 -0.19
CA THR A 809 0.67 29.52 1.24
C THR A 809 0.47 28.24 2.06
N GLY A 810 0.99 28.20 3.30
CA GLY A 810 0.80 27.08 4.23
C GLY A 810 -0.67 26.80 4.57
N ALA A 811 -1.58 27.79 4.40
CA ALA A 811 -3.02 27.59 4.56
C ALA A 811 -3.61 26.55 3.59
N LEU A 812 -2.97 26.28 2.45
CA LEU A 812 -3.37 25.21 1.50
C LEU A 812 -3.23 23.80 2.10
N GLU A 813 -2.29 23.62 3.00
CA GLU A 813 -2.15 22.34 3.71
C GLU A 813 -3.31 22.13 4.71
N ILE A 814 -3.80 23.21 5.33
CA ILE A 814 -5.00 23.16 6.18
C ILE A 814 -6.23 22.89 5.32
N LEU A 815 -6.37 23.57 4.17
CA LEU A 815 -7.45 23.34 3.23
C LEU A 815 -7.49 21.88 2.76
N LYS A 816 -6.33 21.24 2.56
CA LYS A 816 -6.25 19.82 2.22
C LYS A 816 -6.92 18.95 3.30
N VAL A 817 -6.69 19.24 4.57
CA VAL A 817 -7.35 18.52 5.69
C VAL A 817 -8.85 18.81 5.69
N ILE A 818 -9.27 20.08 5.60
CA ILE A 818 -10.69 20.46 5.54
C ILE A 818 -11.41 19.75 4.38
N LEU A 819 -10.87 19.82 3.17
CA LEU A 819 -11.49 19.16 2.02
C LEU A 819 -11.57 17.65 2.15
N SER A 820 -10.50 17.01 2.63
CA SER A 820 -10.42 15.55 2.70
C SER A 820 -11.31 14.93 3.76
N TYR A 821 -11.63 15.67 4.85
CA TYR A 821 -12.38 15.13 5.98
C TYR A 821 -13.73 15.79 6.26
N ASP A 822 -14.05 16.91 5.60
CA ASP A 822 -15.36 17.52 5.69
C ASP A 822 -16.07 17.53 4.33
N TYR A 823 -15.71 18.41 3.43
CA TYR A 823 -16.49 18.61 2.20
C TYR A 823 -16.49 17.41 1.26
N LEU A 824 -15.29 16.91 0.88
CA LEU A 824 -15.20 15.79 -0.05
C LEU A 824 -15.63 14.48 0.62
N TRP A 825 -15.26 14.27 1.88
CA TRP A 825 -15.66 13.09 2.64
C TRP A 825 -17.18 12.95 2.72
N ILE A 826 -17.87 14.00 3.12
CA ILE A 826 -19.34 13.99 3.24
C ILE A 826 -20.00 13.78 1.87
N ASN A 827 -19.57 14.52 0.85
CA ASN A 827 -20.26 14.51 -0.45
C ASN A 827 -19.90 13.31 -1.35
N LEU A 828 -18.65 12.81 -1.31
CA LEU A 828 -18.21 11.71 -2.16
C LEU A 828 -18.29 10.36 -1.45
N ARG A 829 -17.85 10.28 -0.17
CA ARG A 829 -17.87 9.00 0.55
C ARG A 829 -19.20 8.77 1.24
N VAL A 830 -19.60 9.60 2.18
CA VAL A 830 -20.80 9.37 3.02
C VAL A 830 -22.08 9.35 2.18
N LYS A 831 -22.30 10.39 1.36
CA LYS A 831 -23.47 10.52 0.49
C LYS A 831 -23.31 9.82 -0.87
N GLY A 832 -22.09 9.79 -1.40
CA GLY A 832 -21.79 9.27 -2.74
C GLY A 832 -21.44 7.81 -2.77
N GLY A 833 -20.98 7.23 -1.65
CA GLY A 833 -20.55 5.83 -1.56
C GLY A 833 -19.19 5.55 -2.19
N ALA A 834 -18.38 6.59 -2.46
CA ALA A 834 -16.98 6.41 -2.82
C ALA A 834 -16.18 5.88 -1.62
N TYR A 835 -15.15 5.07 -1.86
CA TYR A 835 -14.31 4.61 -0.76
C TYR A 835 -13.41 5.73 -0.21
N GLY A 836 -12.92 6.64 -1.06
CA GLY A 836 -12.08 7.73 -0.62
C GLY A 836 -12.07 8.93 -1.56
N CYS A 837 -11.47 10.00 -1.07
CA CYS A 837 -11.26 11.24 -1.82
C CYS A 837 -9.96 11.90 -1.36
N MET A 838 -9.26 12.55 -2.27
CA MET A 838 -7.97 13.18 -1.99
C MET A 838 -7.85 14.52 -2.71
N SER A 839 -7.10 15.43 -2.11
CA SER A 839 -6.68 16.68 -2.72
C SER A 839 -5.20 16.94 -2.45
N GLY A 840 -4.54 17.71 -3.28
CA GLY A 840 -3.15 18.08 -3.09
C GLY A 840 -2.78 19.38 -3.76
N PHE A 841 -1.92 20.17 -3.12
CA PHE A 841 -1.47 21.48 -3.54
C PHE A 841 0.05 21.57 -3.36
N LYS A 842 0.80 21.67 -4.47
CA LYS A 842 2.26 21.73 -4.43
C LYS A 842 2.76 23.18 -4.45
N ARG A 843 4.01 23.37 -3.96
CA ARG A 843 4.66 24.69 -3.98
C ARG A 843 4.88 25.25 -5.38
N ASN A 844 5.03 24.41 -6.40
CA ASN A 844 5.10 24.82 -7.81
C ASN A 844 3.74 25.18 -8.42
N GLY A 845 2.65 25.09 -7.62
CA GLY A 845 1.27 25.41 -8.03
C GLY A 845 0.47 24.24 -8.58
N GLU A 846 1.07 23.12 -8.88
CA GLU A 846 0.33 21.91 -9.30
C GLU A 846 -0.64 21.46 -8.22
N SER A 847 -1.88 21.21 -8.63
CA SER A 847 -2.97 20.86 -7.71
C SER A 847 -3.88 19.83 -8.31
N TYR A 848 -4.46 18.97 -7.47
CA TYR A 848 -5.40 17.95 -7.89
C TYR A 848 -6.52 17.72 -6.89
N LEU A 849 -7.65 17.25 -7.43
CA LEU A 849 -8.78 16.66 -6.73
C LEU A 849 -9.00 15.29 -7.34
N VAL A 850 -9.23 14.25 -6.54
CA VAL A 850 -9.46 12.90 -7.05
C VAL A 850 -10.37 12.09 -6.14
N SER A 851 -11.27 11.28 -6.74
CA SER A 851 -12.05 10.25 -6.04
C SER A 851 -11.43 8.86 -6.22
N TYR A 852 -11.67 7.98 -5.25
CA TYR A 852 -11.12 6.63 -5.20
C TYR A 852 -12.23 5.59 -5.03
N ARG A 853 -12.29 4.60 -5.92
CA ARG A 853 -13.35 3.57 -5.99
C ARG A 853 -14.74 4.20 -5.89
N ASP A 854 -15.03 5.14 -6.80
CA ASP A 854 -16.23 5.97 -6.82
C ASP A 854 -17.31 5.33 -7.71
N PRO A 855 -18.55 5.14 -7.25
CA PRO A 855 -19.62 4.65 -8.10
C PRO A 855 -20.13 5.70 -9.12
N HIS A 856 -19.75 7.00 -8.94
CA HIS A 856 -20.20 8.12 -9.75
C HIS A 856 -19.04 8.75 -10.56
N LEU A 857 -19.39 9.49 -11.62
CA LEU A 857 -18.45 10.30 -12.40
C LEU A 857 -18.91 11.75 -12.49
N LYS A 858 -20.05 12.03 -13.12
CA LYS A 858 -20.55 13.41 -13.33
C LYS A 858 -20.89 14.12 -12.01
N ARG A 859 -21.54 13.41 -11.09
CA ARG A 859 -21.84 13.92 -9.75
C ARG A 859 -20.55 14.36 -9.03
N THR A 860 -19.48 13.58 -9.15
CA THR A 860 -18.18 13.88 -8.54
C THR A 860 -17.58 15.17 -9.09
N LEU A 861 -17.63 15.38 -10.41
CA LEU A 861 -17.20 16.64 -11.03
C LEU A 861 -18.05 17.83 -10.57
N ASP A 862 -19.34 17.63 -10.33
CA ASP A 862 -20.23 18.70 -9.81
C ASP A 862 -19.90 19.00 -8.34
N VAL A 863 -19.56 18.02 -7.52
CA VAL A 863 -19.04 18.24 -6.17
C VAL A 863 -17.77 19.09 -6.20
N TYR A 864 -16.83 18.81 -7.11
CA TYR A 864 -15.60 19.64 -7.23
C TYR A 864 -15.91 21.10 -7.55
N LYS A 865 -16.87 21.37 -8.42
CA LYS A 865 -17.31 22.75 -8.77
C LYS A 865 -17.89 23.52 -7.56
N GLY A 866 -18.43 22.84 -6.57
CA GLY A 866 -18.98 23.43 -5.36
C GLY A 866 -17.93 23.86 -4.31
N ILE A 867 -16.68 23.42 -4.42
CA ILE A 867 -15.62 23.69 -3.43
C ILE A 867 -15.38 25.19 -3.20
N PRO A 868 -15.29 26.07 -4.21
CA PRO A 868 -15.06 27.50 -3.98
C PRO A 868 -16.15 28.17 -3.16
N GLU A 869 -17.42 27.80 -3.36
CA GLU A 869 -18.55 28.32 -2.59
C GLU A 869 -18.49 27.82 -1.14
N TYR A 870 -18.19 26.54 -0.93
CA TYR A 870 -17.96 25.99 0.39
C TYR A 870 -16.86 26.73 1.15
N ILE A 871 -15.72 27.00 0.52
CA ILE A 871 -14.59 27.72 1.12
C ILE A 871 -15.00 29.14 1.52
N ARG A 872 -15.77 29.87 0.69
CA ARG A 872 -16.25 31.22 1.02
C ARG A 872 -17.25 31.22 2.17
N GLY A 873 -18.02 30.14 2.31
CA GLY A 873 -18.97 29.95 3.40
C GLY A 873 -18.39 29.28 4.64
N PHE A 874 -17.12 28.86 4.59
CA PHE A 874 -16.48 28.14 5.70
C PHE A 874 -16.48 28.95 6.98
N GLN A 875 -16.88 28.33 8.06
CA GLN A 875 -16.86 28.93 9.41
C GLN A 875 -16.26 27.91 10.38
N ALA A 876 -15.42 28.39 11.24
CA ALA A 876 -14.81 27.58 12.30
C ALA A 876 -14.52 28.50 13.49
N ASP A 877 -14.75 28.00 14.68
CA ASP A 877 -14.33 28.65 15.89
C ASP A 877 -12.83 28.37 16.20
N GLU A 878 -12.33 28.91 17.30
CA GLU A 878 -10.91 28.74 17.69
C GLU A 878 -10.57 27.25 17.97
N ARG A 879 -11.52 26.46 18.48
CA ARG A 879 -11.32 25.04 18.75
C ARG A 879 -11.21 24.27 17.42
N GLU A 880 -12.11 24.51 16.48
CA GLU A 880 -12.12 23.88 15.17
C GLU A 880 -10.89 24.24 14.35
N MET A 881 -10.50 25.53 14.29
CA MET A 881 -9.27 25.93 13.63
C MET A 881 -8.03 25.28 14.25
N THR A 882 -8.00 25.14 15.59
CA THR A 882 -6.91 24.45 16.28
C THR A 882 -6.84 23.00 15.88
N LYS A 883 -7.96 22.32 15.73
CA LYS A 883 -8.08 20.94 15.27
C LYS A 883 -7.45 20.75 13.88
N TYR A 884 -7.86 21.55 12.89
CA TYR A 884 -7.30 21.47 11.53
C TYR A 884 -5.79 21.77 11.50
N ILE A 885 -5.32 22.71 12.32
CA ILE A 885 -3.88 23.02 12.44
C ILE A 885 -3.12 21.83 13.00
N ILE A 886 -3.63 21.17 14.05
CA ILE A 886 -2.98 19.99 14.65
C ILE A 886 -2.89 18.87 13.63
N GLY A 887 -3.98 18.51 12.96
CA GLY A 887 -3.99 17.46 11.93
C GLY A 887 -3.08 17.77 10.74
N THR A 888 -2.95 19.06 10.37
CA THR A 888 -2.00 19.49 9.33
C THR A 888 -0.55 19.28 9.77
N ILE A 889 -0.21 19.63 11.00
CA ILE A 889 1.15 19.49 11.55
C ILE A 889 1.50 18.02 11.77
N SER A 890 0.54 17.17 12.14
CA SER A 890 0.75 15.72 12.26
C SER A 890 1.43 15.13 11.03
N GLY A 891 0.92 15.41 9.84
CA GLY A 891 1.51 14.92 8.58
C GLY A 891 2.93 15.45 8.28
N LYS A 892 3.33 16.57 8.89
CA LYS A 892 4.67 17.16 8.70
C LYS A 892 5.70 16.65 9.73
N ASP A 893 5.26 16.26 10.89
CA ASP A 893 6.11 15.85 12.02
C ASP A 893 6.27 14.32 12.15
N VAL A 894 5.85 13.57 11.14
CA VAL A 894 6.03 12.10 11.10
C VAL A 894 7.50 11.73 11.30
N PRO A 895 7.85 10.82 12.21
CA PRO A 895 9.20 10.30 12.38
C PRO A 895 9.78 9.75 11.08
N LYS A 896 11.08 9.98 10.88
CA LYS A 896 11.78 9.55 9.66
C LYS A 896 12.88 8.56 10.01
N THR A 897 12.95 7.46 9.26
CA THR A 897 14.07 6.51 9.33
C THR A 897 15.37 7.18 8.89
N PRO A 898 16.55 6.62 9.21
CA PRO A 898 17.82 7.15 8.75
C PRO A 898 17.88 7.37 7.24
N GLN A 899 17.42 6.40 6.46
CA GLN A 899 17.32 6.50 4.99
C GLN A 899 16.39 7.64 4.55
N MET A 900 15.23 7.79 5.20
CA MET A 900 14.27 8.85 4.87
C MET A 900 14.84 10.24 5.17
N LYS A 901 15.62 10.43 6.25
CA LYS A 901 16.25 11.73 6.57
C LYS A 901 17.16 12.20 5.43
N GLY A 902 18.00 11.30 4.91
CA GLY A 902 18.85 11.59 3.75
C GLY A 902 18.03 11.86 2.48
N SER A 903 17.06 11.01 2.19
CA SER A 903 16.23 11.16 1.00
C SER A 903 15.41 12.45 0.97
N VAL A 904 14.78 12.83 2.09
CA VAL A 904 14.04 14.10 2.23
C VAL A 904 14.97 15.31 2.08
N SER A 905 16.17 15.25 2.67
CA SER A 905 17.16 16.32 2.58
C SER A 905 17.68 16.48 1.15
N LYS A 906 17.97 15.36 0.46
CA LYS A 906 18.34 15.33 -0.96
C LYS A 906 17.23 15.95 -1.82
N THR A 907 15.98 15.52 -1.62
CA THR A 907 14.83 16.04 -2.37
C THR A 907 14.67 17.54 -2.18
N ALA A 908 14.76 18.03 -0.94
CA ALA A 908 14.68 19.46 -0.65
C ALA A 908 15.78 20.25 -1.37
N TYR A 909 17.01 19.74 -1.42
CA TYR A 909 18.12 20.37 -2.13
C TYR A 909 17.81 20.55 -3.62
N PHE A 910 17.40 19.49 -4.31
CA PHE A 910 17.13 19.55 -5.77
C PHE A 910 15.87 20.33 -6.10
N CYS A 911 14.83 20.26 -5.25
CA CYS A 911 13.62 21.07 -5.41
C CYS A 911 13.81 22.55 -5.06
N GLY A 912 14.96 22.94 -4.48
CA GLY A 912 15.22 24.32 -4.04
C GLY A 912 14.39 24.71 -2.81
N VAL A 913 14.01 23.76 -1.98
CA VAL A 913 13.27 24.01 -0.73
C VAL A 913 14.26 24.24 0.41
N THR A 914 14.19 25.43 1.03
CA THR A 914 15.08 25.82 2.13
C THR A 914 14.41 25.67 3.50
N GLU A 915 15.23 25.70 4.57
CA GLU A 915 14.73 25.69 5.95
C GLU A 915 13.87 26.91 6.26
N GLU A 916 14.21 28.07 5.69
CA GLU A 916 13.39 29.28 5.83
C GLU A 916 12.02 29.12 5.17
N MET A 917 11.95 28.43 4.04
CA MET A 917 10.67 28.16 3.36
C MET A 917 9.76 27.24 4.19
N ILE A 918 10.31 26.14 4.73
CA ILE A 918 9.52 25.22 5.57
C ILE A 918 9.14 25.87 6.91
N GLN A 919 10.01 26.72 7.50
CA GLN A 919 9.68 27.46 8.70
C GLN A 919 8.60 28.52 8.45
N LYS A 920 8.67 29.23 7.31
CA LYS A 920 7.62 30.18 6.88
C LYS A 920 6.28 29.47 6.71
N GLU A 921 6.27 28.35 6.01
CA GLU A 921 5.06 27.55 5.81
C GLU A 921 4.49 27.09 7.16
N ARG A 922 5.34 26.56 8.07
CA ARG A 922 4.92 26.16 9.41
C ARG A 922 4.31 27.32 10.20
N ASN A 923 4.92 28.51 10.13
CA ASN A 923 4.37 29.69 10.77
C ASN A 923 3.02 30.11 10.18
N GLN A 924 2.83 29.99 8.87
CA GLN A 924 1.53 30.24 8.21
C GLN A 924 0.48 29.25 8.69
N ILE A 925 0.81 27.95 8.82
CA ILE A 925 -0.11 26.95 9.36
C ILE A 925 -0.48 27.24 10.80
N LEU A 926 0.51 27.47 11.68
CA LEU A 926 0.27 27.69 13.12
C LEU A 926 -0.54 28.95 13.44
N ASN A 927 -0.49 29.96 12.59
CA ASN A 927 -1.19 31.25 12.76
C ASN A 927 -2.38 31.44 11.81
N ALA A 928 -2.79 30.41 11.08
CA ALA A 928 -3.90 30.52 10.12
C ALA A 928 -5.22 30.89 10.80
N SER A 929 -5.98 31.71 10.12
CA SER A 929 -7.32 32.16 10.47
C SER A 929 -8.36 31.68 9.46
N VAL A 930 -9.63 31.84 9.76
CA VAL A 930 -10.75 31.57 8.84
C VAL A 930 -10.65 32.43 7.56
N GLU A 931 -10.22 33.70 7.72
CA GLU A 931 -10.01 34.60 6.59
C GLU A 931 -8.92 34.10 5.63
N ASP A 932 -7.84 33.48 6.14
CA ASP A 932 -6.81 32.85 5.31
C ASP A 932 -7.40 31.67 4.51
N ILE A 933 -8.33 30.90 5.07
CA ILE A 933 -9.03 29.82 4.36
C ILE A 933 -9.94 30.41 3.28
N HIS A 934 -10.76 31.45 3.60
CA HIS A 934 -11.64 32.10 2.62
C HIS A 934 -10.86 32.60 1.40
N ALA A 935 -9.66 33.14 1.59
CA ALA A 935 -8.81 33.64 0.51
C ALA A 935 -8.39 32.55 -0.49
N LEU A 936 -8.43 31.27 -0.09
CA LEU A 936 -8.05 30.13 -0.95
C LEU A 936 -9.11 29.81 -2.02
N ALA A 937 -10.33 30.36 -1.92
CA ALA A 937 -11.37 30.11 -2.90
C ALA A 937 -10.94 30.50 -4.33
N GLU A 938 -10.20 31.62 -4.48
CA GLU A 938 -9.65 32.07 -5.76
C GLU A 938 -8.62 31.07 -6.32
N ILE A 939 -7.81 30.46 -5.47
CA ILE A 939 -6.85 29.42 -5.86
C ILE A 939 -7.57 28.19 -6.42
N ILE A 940 -8.63 27.72 -5.75
CA ILE A 940 -9.40 26.57 -6.22
C ILE A 940 -10.16 26.90 -7.50
N GLU A 941 -10.70 28.12 -7.67
CA GLU A 941 -11.30 28.55 -8.93
C GLU A 941 -10.29 28.52 -10.09
N ALA A 942 -9.06 28.95 -9.83
CA ALA A 942 -8.00 28.91 -10.84
C ALA A 942 -7.62 27.45 -11.22
N VAL A 943 -7.60 26.54 -10.26
CA VAL A 943 -7.38 25.10 -10.48
C VAL A 943 -8.51 24.50 -11.31
N LEU A 944 -9.76 24.72 -10.94
CA LEU A 944 -10.93 24.18 -11.63
C LEU A 944 -11.09 24.79 -13.05
N ALA A 945 -10.75 26.06 -13.23
CA ALA A 945 -10.80 26.74 -14.53
C ALA A 945 -9.80 26.19 -15.56
N ALA A 946 -8.77 25.42 -15.14
CA ALA A 946 -7.90 24.70 -16.05
C ALA A 946 -8.67 23.60 -16.79
N ASP A 947 -9.72 23.07 -16.17
CA ASP A 947 -10.62 22.05 -16.74
C ASP A 947 -9.82 20.88 -17.34
N GLN A 948 -8.88 20.32 -16.57
CA GLN A 948 -8.04 19.19 -16.91
C GLN A 948 -8.56 17.95 -16.20
N ILE A 949 -9.20 17.06 -16.95
CA ILE A 949 -9.92 15.89 -16.42
C ILE A 949 -9.34 14.62 -17.00
N CYS A 950 -9.08 13.64 -16.13
CA CYS A 950 -8.82 12.27 -16.54
C CYS A 950 -9.64 11.32 -15.67
N VAL A 951 -10.25 10.34 -16.30
CA VAL A 951 -11.03 9.30 -15.63
C VAL A 951 -10.51 7.91 -16.00
N VAL A 952 -10.30 7.08 -15.01
CA VAL A 952 -10.09 5.63 -15.19
C VAL A 952 -11.27 4.93 -14.55
N GLY A 953 -12.01 4.08 -15.30
CA GLY A 953 -13.21 3.49 -14.71
C GLY A 953 -14.02 2.60 -15.63
N SER A 954 -15.22 2.25 -15.16
CA SER A 954 -16.09 1.30 -15.84
C SER A 954 -16.43 1.73 -17.27
N GLU A 955 -16.50 0.76 -18.15
CA GLU A 955 -16.75 0.98 -19.57
C GLU A 955 -18.08 1.75 -19.82
N SER A 956 -19.15 1.42 -19.07
CA SER A 956 -20.46 2.07 -19.18
C SER A 956 -20.39 3.54 -18.74
N LYS A 957 -19.88 3.81 -17.55
CA LYS A 957 -19.83 5.17 -16.96
C LYS A 957 -18.93 6.13 -17.72
N VAL A 958 -17.77 5.65 -18.17
CA VAL A 958 -16.86 6.45 -19.01
C VAL A 958 -17.50 6.77 -20.36
N SER A 959 -18.22 5.80 -20.96
CA SER A 959 -18.93 6.03 -22.23
C SER A 959 -20.09 7.02 -22.10
N GLU A 960 -20.86 6.96 -20.99
CA GLU A 960 -21.93 7.90 -20.67
C GLU A 960 -21.44 9.35 -20.45
N ALA A 961 -20.17 9.55 -20.15
CA ALA A 961 -19.56 10.86 -19.87
C ALA A 961 -18.84 11.48 -21.07
N SER A 962 -19.11 11.02 -22.27
CA SER A 962 -18.51 11.52 -23.51
C SER A 962 -18.78 13.01 -23.79
N ASP A 963 -19.71 13.64 -23.08
CA ASP A 963 -19.99 15.08 -23.14
C ASP A 963 -18.97 15.95 -22.35
N VAL A 964 -18.29 15.37 -21.37
CA VAL A 964 -17.25 16.05 -20.56
C VAL A 964 -15.83 15.59 -20.90
N LEU A 965 -15.68 14.50 -21.66
CA LEU A 965 -14.42 13.92 -22.09
C LEU A 965 -14.18 14.17 -23.58
N MET A 966 -12.99 14.64 -23.93
CA MET A 966 -12.62 14.87 -25.34
C MET A 966 -12.30 13.58 -26.07
N GLU A 967 -11.75 12.60 -25.37
CA GLU A 967 -11.36 11.31 -25.90
C GLU A 967 -11.76 10.19 -24.92
N VAL A 968 -12.31 9.10 -25.45
CA VAL A 968 -12.63 7.90 -24.69
C VAL A 968 -11.88 6.72 -25.31
N LYS A 969 -11.07 6.02 -24.50
CA LYS A 969 -10.18 4.93 -24.93
C LYS A 969 -10.29 3.76 -23.96
N SER A 970 -9.84 2.61 -24.38
CA SER A 970 -9.56 1.52 -23.45
C SER A 970 -8.22 1.77 -22.76
N LEU A 971 -8.12 1.39 -21.48
CA LEU A 971 -6.86 1.49 -20.75
C LEU A 971 -5.85 0.46 -21.29
N VAL A 972 -6.33 -0.76 -21.51
CA VAL A 972 -5.58 -1.89 -22.08
C VAL A 972 -6.11 -2.14 -23.50
N ASN A 973 -5.22 -2.27 -24.48
CA ASN A 973 -5.55 -2.64 -25.86
C ASN A 973 -5.12 -4.07 -26.15
N CYS A 974 -5.77 -4.70 -27.13
CA CYS A 974 -5.40 -6.06 -27.57
C CYS A 974 -4.17 -6.07 -28.46
#